data_419d2ca2d56715f0c9f88ff335bee0f4
#
_entry.id   419d2ca2d56715f0c9f88ff335bee0f4
#
_cell.length_a   1.000
_cell.length_b   1.000
_cell.length_c   1.000
_cell.angle_alpha   90.00
_cell.angle_beta   90.00
_cell.angle_gamma   90.00
#
_symmetry.space_group_name_H-M   'P 1'
#
loop_
_entity.id
_entity.type
_entity.pdbx_description
1 polymer ?
#
loop_
_entity_poly.entity_id
_entity_poly.type
_entity_poly.pdbx_seq_one_letter_code
_entity_poly.pdbx_strand_id
1 'polypeptide(L)'
;MSEATASLDIALNHATRLLGSDPEQAGRQATEILRVVGDHPAALLVLATAHRLRGRAAEALQILQPLALTQPRAALVHYELGLALGLAGRGDEALAALRRALALKPELPQAWLALADHLRGVGDAEGADAAYLAYVRHSARDPRLLQAAEALADNRLSDAEALLRDWLKQHPTDVAAIRMLAELAVRVGRTEEALHLLERCLELAPGFREARQHYALVLHRDQQSGPALAQLDILLGDDAGNPGCRTLKAAILCRLGEYDDGIALYEAILGEYPNNPRVWMSHGHALKTAGRQDEAIAAYRRSIALDPGFGEAYWSLANLKTFRFGDDQIAAMRAQLARHEIAAEHRFHFDFALGKALEDRAEYADSFAHYAAGNALRLQTVPYRAGETTARVARATRIYTREFFAERDGCGEPAPDPIFIVGLPRSGSTLIEQMLSSHSAVEGTMELPEIIAMTRALRRGAQTAASYHDVLAELPADAFAQLGRQYLDRTRVQRKTDAPRFIDKMPNNFLHLGLIQLMLPNAKIVDARRHPLACCFSGFKQHFARGQNFSYSLDDLGRYYRDYVELMAHVDQTLPGRVHRVIYERMVDDTEAELRRLLDYCGLPFEDGCLRFFENDRPVRTASSEQVRRPINRDGIDQWRHYAPWLDPLKDALGPVLDAYPAIPPFDADA
;
A
#
# COMPACT_ATOMS: atom_id res chain seq x y z
N MET A 1 -61.35 -17.26 4.81
CA MET A 1 -60.07 -16.70 5.34
C MET A 1 -58.82 -17.46 4.88
N SER A 2 -58.84 -18.79 4.65
CA SER A 2 -57.63 -19.55 4.28
C SER A 2 -57.09 -19.31 2.86
N GLU A 3 -57.96 -19.13 1.85
CA GLU A 3 -57.50 -18.91 0.43
C GLU A 3 -56.89 -17.48 0.20
N ALA A 4 -57.48 -16.47 0.84
CA ALA A 4 -56.96 -15.11 0.72
C ALA A 4 -55.59 -14.96 1.43
N THR A 5 -55.37 -15.66 2.55
CA THR A 5 -54.09 -15.66 3.26
C THR A 5 -53.01 -16.41 2.48
N ALA A 6 -53.37 -17.57 1.88
CA ALA A 6 -52.44 -18.31 1.01
C ALA A 6 -52.03 -17.53 -0.23
N SER A 7 -52.97 -16.74 -0.81
CA SER A 7 -52.67 -15.85 -1.96
C SER A 7 -51.70 -14.71 -1.57
N LEU A 8 -51.83 -14.10 -0.38
CA LEU A 8 -50.98 -13.06 0.13
C LEU A 8 -49.57 -13.57 0.39
N ASP A 9 -49.43 -14.73 1.02
CA ASP A 9 -48.14 -15.35 1.31
C ASP A 9 -47.36 -15.68 0.02
N ILE A 10 -48.03 -16.14 -0.99
CA ILE A 10 -47.45 -16.41 -2.33
C ILE A 10 -46.96 -15.10 -2.94
N ALA A 11 -47.77 -14.04 -2.92
CA ALA A 11 -47.38 -12.74 -3.46
C ALA A 11 -46.20 -12.12 -2.73
N LEU A 12 -46.15 -12.21 -1.39
CA LEU A 12 -45.04 -11.74 -0.57
C LEU A 12 -43.74 -12.53 -0.83
N ASN A 13 -43.86 -13.85 -0.92
CA ASN A 13 -42.70 -14.72 -1.24
C ASN A 13 -42.13 -14.40 -2.62
N HIS A 14 -43.01 -14.14 -3.59
CA HIS A 14 -42.59 -13.75 -4.93
C HIS A 14 -41.88 -12.39 -4.93
N ALA A 15 -42.45 -11.37 -4.28
CA ALA A 15 -41.86 -10.06 -4.15
C ALA A 15 -40.48 -10.12 -3.44
N THR A 16 -40.35 -10.95 -2.39
CA THR A 16 -39.08 -11.17 -1.66
C THR A 16 -38.02 -11.81 -2.58
N ARG A 17 -38.37 -12.76 -3.43
CA ARG A 17 -37.42 -13.37 -4.37
C ARG A 17 -36.94 -12.38 -5.43
N LEU A 18 -37.79 -11.48 -5.87
CA LEU A 18 -37.44 -10.44 -6.83
C LEU A 18 -36.42 -9.42 -6.28
N LEU A 19 -36.31 -9.25 -4.97
CA LEU A 19 -35.27 -8.36 -4.38
C LEU A 19 -33.86 -8.72 -4.84
N GLY A 20 -33.57 -9.99 -5.07
CA GLY A 20 -32.25 -10.44 -5.51
C GLY A 20 -31.97 -10.30 -7.01
N SER A 21 -33.03 -10.13 -7.84
CA SER A 21 -32.87 -10.09 -9.32
C SER A 21 -33.39 -8.80 -9.95
N ASP A 22 -34.46 -8.24 -9.43
CA ASP A 22 -35.11 -7.00 -9.89
C ASP A 22 -35.74 -6.25 -8.71
N PRO A 23 -34.95 -5.45 -7.97
CA PRO A 23 -35.46 -4.68 -6.85
C PRO A 23 -36.57 -3.68 -7.22
N GLU A 24 -36.57 -3.20 -8.47
CA GLU A 24 -37.62 -2.28 -8.91
C GLU A 24 -38.98 -3.01 -9.05
N GLN A 25 -38.99 -4.18 -9.66
CA GLN A 25 -40.19 -4.97 -9.75
C GLN A 25 -40.67 -5.47 -8.38
N ALA A 26 -39.72 -5.82 -7.49
CA ALA A 26 -40.06 -6.18 -6.10
C ALA A 26 -40.78 -5.02 -5.38
N GLY A 27 -40.29 -3.79 -5.53
CA GLY A 27 -40.91 -2.59 -4.97
C GLY A 27 -42.29 -2.31 -5.54
N ARG A 28 -42.48 -2.43 -6.86
CA ARG A 28 -43.81 -2.30 -7.52
C ARG A 28 -44.77 -3.32 -6.96
N GLN A 29 -44.38 -4.58 -6.87
CA GLN A 29 -45.24 -5.64 -6.34
C GLN A 29 -45.58 -5.44 -4.87
N ALA A 30 -44.63 -5.03 -4.05
CA ALA A 30 -44.88 -4.69 -2.63
C ALA A 30 -45.88 -3.52 -2.50
N THR A 31 -45.79 -2.50 -3.36
CA THR A 31 -46.72 -1.38 -3.39
C THR A 31 -48.15 -1.83 -3.76
N GLU A 32 -48.31 -2.74 -4.73
CA GLU A 32 -49.61 -3.31 -5.06
C GLU A 32 -50.19 -4.14 -3.92
N ILE A 33 -49.36 -4.92 -3.21
CA ILE A 33 -49.81 -5.65 -2.01
C ILE A 33 -50.33 -4.67 -0.96
N LEU A 34 -49.56 -3.59 -0.67
CA LEU A 34 -49.93 -2.58 0.32
C LEU A 34 -51.24 -1.85 -0.06
N ARG A 35 -51.48 -1.63 -1.36
CA ARG A 35 -52.73 -1.02 -1.85
C ARG A 35 -53.95 -1.89 -1.54
N VAL A 36 -53.78 -3.25 -1.55
CA VAL A 36 -54.88 -4.17 -1.29
C VAL A 36 -55.11 -4.48 0.15
N VAL A 37 -54.01 -4.69 0.92
CA VAL A 37 -54.10 -5.17 2.34
C VAL A 37 -53.80 -4.11 3.38
N GLY A 38 -53.47 -2.87 2.96
CA GLY A 38 -53.04 -1.80 3.86
C GLY A 38 -51.64 -1.98 4.39
N ASP A 39 -51.35 -1.43 5.58
CA ASP A 39 -50.01 -1.43 6.17
C ASP A 39 -49.64 -2.84 6.69
N HIS A 40 -49.09 -3.65 5.76
CA HIS A 40 -48.64 -5.00 6.09
C HIS A 40 -47.13 -5.01 6.33
N PRO A 41 -46.65 -5.41 7.51
CA PRO A 41 -45.23 -5.28 7.90
C PRO A 41 -44.24 -5.94 6.94
N ALA A 42 -44.57 -7.15 6.46
CA ALA A 42 -43.66 -7.84 5.50
C ALA A 42 -43.61 -7.14 4.13
N ALA A 43 -44.73 -6.60 3.64
CA ALA A 43 -44.74 -5.83 2.38
C ALA A 43 -44.00 -4.50 2.53
N LEU A 44 -44.16 -3.80 3.66
CA LEU A 44 -43.40 -2.59 3.99
C LEU A 44 -41.88 -2.89 4.05
N LEU A 45 -41.48 -4.00 4.63
CA LEU A 45 -40.09 -4.44 4.67
C LEU A 45 -39.54 -4.69 3.26
N VAL A 46 -40.27 -5.40 2.41
CA VAL A 46 -39.87 -5.64 1.01
C VAL A 46 -39.75 -4.32 0.24
N LEU A 47 -40.70 -3.42 0.39
CA LEU A 47 -40.66 -2.09 -0.26
C LEU A 47 -39.45 -1.27 0.20
N ALA A 48 -39.18 -1.22 1.49
CA ALA A 48 -38.06 -0.53 2.06
C ALA A 48 -36.72 -1.12 1.60
N THR A 49 -36.60 -2.45 1.60
CA THR A 49 -35.42 -3.15 1.07
C THR A 49 -35.20 -2.85 -0.41
N ALA A 50 -36.27 -2.81 -1.21
CA ALA A 50 -36.21 -2.44 -2.62
C ALA A 50 -35.70 -1.00 -2.82
N HIS A 51 -36.16 -0.03 -1.99
CA HIS A 51 -35.63 1.33 -2.02
C HIS A 51 -34.14 1.37 -1.65
N ARG A 52 -33.73 0.68 -0.60
CA ARG A 52 -32.32 0.61 -0.18
C ARG A 52 -31.43 0.03 -1.30
N LEU A 53 -31.80 -1.10 -1.89
CA LEU A 53 -31.05 -1.74 -2.98
C LEU A 53 -30.92 -0.85 -4.23
N ARG A 54 -31.81 0.12 -4.40
CA ARG A 54 -31.77 1.14 -5.46
C ARG A 54 -31.05 2.42 -5.05
N GLY A 55 -30.34 2.42 -3.92
CA GLY A 55 -29.62 3.58 -3.39
C GLY A 55 -30.50 4.69 -2.80
N ARG A 56 -31.79 4.43 -2.60
CA ARG A 56 -32.78 5.41 -2.11
C ARG A 56 -32.91 5.30 -0.59
N ALA A 57 -31.85 5.73 0.12
CA ALA A 57 -31.77 5.61 1.57
C ALA A 57 -32.87 6.39 2.29
N ALA A 58 -33.21 7.60 1.85
CA ALA A 58 -34.22 8.45 2.48
C ALA A 58 -35.62 7.80 2.45
N GLU A 59 -36.02 7.28 1.29
CA GLU A 59 -37.30 6.57 1.12
C GLU A 59 -37.34 5.26 1.94
N ALA A 60 -36.24 4.53 1.98
CA ALA A 60 -36.13 3.33 2.83
C ALA A 60 -36.30 3.67 4.32
N LEU A 61 -35.65 4.73 4.79
CA LEU A 61 -35.73 5.18 6.20
C LEU A 61 -37.13 5.69 6.57
N GLN A 62 -37.83 6.37 5.66
CA GLN A 62 -39.21 6.79 5.90
C GLN A 62 -40.16 5.61 6.22
N ILE A 63 -39.85 4.43 5.69
CA ILE A 63 -40.62 3.21 5.94
C ILE A 63 -40.06 2.44 7.15
N LEU A 64 -38.74 2.28 7.23
CA LEU A 64 -38.12 1.42 8.25
C LEU A 64 -38.15 1.99 9.67
N GLN A 65 -38.03 3.30 9.83
CA GLN A 65 -38.08 3.92 11.17
C GLN A 65 -39.44 3.74 11.85
N PRO A 66 -40.59 4.05 11.23
CA PRO A 66 -41.89 3.74 11.81
C PRO A 66 -42.13 2.24 11.99
N LEU A 67 -41.64 1.42 11.02
CA LEU A 67 -41.79 -0.02 11.08
C LEU A 67 -41.01 -0.61 12.26
N ALA A 68 -39.81 -0.14 12.57
CA ALA A 68 -39.05 -0.57 13.72
C ALA A 68 -39.73 -0.23 15.07
N LEU A 69 -40.48 0.86 15.12
CA LEU A 69 -41.29 1.23 16.32
C LEU A 69 -42.51 0.32 16.48
N THR A 70 -43.20 -0.03 15.39
CA THR A 70 -44.36 -0.91 15.40
C THR A 70 -44.00 -2.37 15.50
N GLN A 71 -42.79 -2.75 15.04
CA GLN A 71 -42.26 -4.12 15.03
C GLN A 71 -40.92 -4.24 15.80
N PRO A 72 -40.87 -3.88 17.12
CA PRO A 72 -39.62 -3.74 17.87
C PRO A 72 -38.87 -5.06 18.12
N ARG A 73 -39.50 -6.20 17.80
CA ARG A 73 -38.93 -7.56 17.91
C ARG A 73 -38.57 -8.17 16.58
N ALA A 74 -38.74 -7.48 15.45
CA ALA A 74 -38.46 -8.01 14.15
C ALA A 74 -36.97 -7.78 13.78
N ALA A 75 -36.11 -8.77 13.97
CA ALA A 75 -34.67 -8.68 13.74
C ALA A 75 -34.33 -8.20 12.32
N LEU A 76 -35.03 -8.67 11.29
CA LEU A 76 -34.82 -8.26 9.89
C LEU A 76 -35.16 -6.79 9.64
N VAL A 77 -36.12 -6.22 10.35
CA VAL A 77 -36.44 -4.79 10.26
C VAL A 77 -35.27 -3.95 10.79
N HIS A 78 -34.71 -4.33 11.94
CA HIS A 78 -33.55 -3.66 12.52
C HIS A 78 -32.30 -3.85 11.69
N TYR A 79 -32.12 -5.00 11.05
CA TYR A 79 -31.03 -5.25 10.10
C TYR A 79 -31.11 -4.34 8.89
N GLU A 80 -32.28 -4.30 8.21
CA GLU A 80 -32.48 -3.44 7.04
C GLU A 80 -32.41 -1.95 7.43
N LEU A 81 -32.89 -1.58 8.60
CA LEU A 81 -32.75 -0.23 9.16
C LEU A 81 -31.26 0.14 9.33
N GLY A 82 -30.44 -0.78 9.86
CA GLY A 82 -29.02 -0.58 10.01
C GLY A 82 -28.32 -0.35 8.67
N LEU A 83 -28.63 -1.16 7.65
CA LEU A 83 -28.09 -0.98 6.31
C LEU A 83 -28.54 0.34 5.66
N ALA A 84 -29.81 0.73 5.81
CA ALA A 84 -30.34 1.98 5.27
C ALA A 84 -29.73 3.21 5.96
N LEU A 85 -29.49 3.14 7.27
CA LEU A 85 -28.80 4.17 8.04
C LEU A 85 -27.35 4.31 7.62
N GLY A 86 -26.65 3.18 7.39
CA GLY A 86 -25.30 3.18 6.83
C GLY A 86 -25.22 3.84 5.45
N LEU A 87 -26.16 3.50 4.57
CA LEU A 87 -26.26 4.12 3.24
C LEU A 87 -26.57 5.64 3.32
N ALA A 88 -27.27 6.08 4.37
CA ALA A 88 -27.57 7.50 4.65
C ALA A 88 -26.45 8.24 5.41
N GLY A 89 -25.28 7.60 5.66
CA GLY A 89 -24.16 8.21 6.38
C GLY A 89 -24.39 8.38 7.90
N ARG A 90 -25.37 7.66 8.48
CA ARG A 90 -25.72 7.73 9.92
C ARG A 90 -25.10 6.55 10.67
N GLY A 91 -23.75 6.49 10.69
CA GLY A 91 -22.97 5.35 11.14
C GLY A 91 -23.25 4.87 12.55
N ASP A 92 -23.32 5.75 13.56
CA ASP A 92 -23.59 5.38 14.95
C ASP A 92 -24.98 4.76 15.12
N GLU A 93 -25.97 5.30 14.41
CA GLU A 93 -27.34 4.77 14.43
C GLU A 93 -27.41 3.43 13.68
N ALA A 94 -26.64 3.26 12.61
CA ALA A 94 -26.52 1.99 11.90
C ALA A 94 -25.95 0.89 12.83
N LEU A 95 -24.88 1.18 13.58
CA LEU A 95 -24.31 0.27 14.57
C LEU A 95 -25.32 -0.10 15.64
N ALA A 96 -26.09 0.85 16.16
CA ALA A 96 -27.14 0.61 17.17
C ALA A 96 -28.24 -0.31 16.61
N ALA A 97 -28.69 -0.07 15.38
CA ALA A 97 -29.71 -0.88 14.72
C ALA A 97 -29.21 -2.31 14.44
N LEU A 98 -27.97 -2.48 13.95
CA LEU A 98 -27.36 -3.79 13.72
C LEU A 98 -27.19 -4.59 15.04
N ARG A 99 -26.69 -3.95 16.09
CA ARG A 99 -26.62 -4.55 17.43
C ARG A 99 -27.98 -4.99 17.95
N ARG A 100 -29.02 -4.20 17.69
CA ARG A 100 -30.40 -4.55 18.04
C ARG A 100 -30.89 -5.77 17.27
N ALA A 101 -30.62 -5.84 15.96
CA ALA A 101 -30.96 -7.00 15.14
C ALA A 101 -30.32 -8.29 15.69
N LEU A 102 -29.04 -8.23 16.06
CA LEU A 102 -28.27 -9.35 16.59
C LEU A 102 -28.70 -9.74 18.02
N ALA A 103 -29.09 -8.78 18.84
CA ALA A 103 -29.67 -9.08 20.17
C ALA A 103 -31.02 -9.83 20.07
N LEU A 104 -31.75 -9.61 18.98
CA LEU A 104 -33.02 -10.30 18.72
C LEU A 104 -32.82 -11.66 18.04
N LYS A 105 -31.83 -11.76 17.16
CA LYS A 105 -31.50 -12.98 16.40
C LYS A 105 -29.98 -13.10 16.20
N PRO A 106 -29.26 -13.73 17.17
CA PRO A 106 -27.82 -13.93 17.09
C PRO A 106 -27.38 -14.77 15.89
N GLU A 107 -28.24 -15.67 15.38
CA GLU A 107 -27.99 -16.53 14.22
C GLU A 107 -28.30 -15.82 12.89
N LEU A 108 -28.01 -14.53 12.78
CA LEU A 108 -28.15 -13.76 11.54
C LEU A 108 -26.75 -13.38 11.00
N PRO A 109 -26.11 -14.25 10.20
CA PRO A 109 -24.71 -14.03 9.78
C PRO A 109 -24.52 -12.71 9.06
N GLN A 110 -25.45 -12.31 8.18
CA GLN A 110 -25.35 -11.07 7.40
C GLN A 110 -25.33 -9.82 8.29
N ALA A 111 -26.01 -9.87 9.46
CA ALA A 111 -25.98 -8.76 10.40
C ALA A 111 -24.64 -8.68 11.15
N TRP A 112 -24.01 -9.82 11.46
CA TRP A 112 -22.65 -9.85 12.01
C TRP A 112 -21.64 -9.28 11.04
N LEU A 113 -21.75 -9.62 9.75
CA LEU A 113 -20.87 -9.08 8.71
C LEU A 113 -21.04 -7.57 8.55
N ALA A 114 -22.30 -7.11 8.42
CA ALA A 114 -22.58 -5.68 8.32
C ALA A 114 -22.06 -4.92 9.57
N LEU A 115 -22.21 -5.51 10.78
CA LEU A 115 -21.66 -4.94 12.00
C LEU A 115 -20.12 -4.83 11.92
N ALA A 116 -19.44 -5.88 11.45
CA ALA A 116 -17.98 -5.86 11.29
C ALA A 116 -17.51 -4.75 10.34
N ASP A 117 -18.18 -4.58 9.19
CA ASP A 117 -17.86 -3.54 8.21
C ASP A 117 -18.03 -2.13 8.78
N HIS A 118 -19.14 -1.89 9.50
CA HIS A 118 -19.38 -0.59 10.14
C HIS A 118 -18.43 -0.31 11.32
N LEU A 119 -18.10 -1.32 12.13
CA LEU A 119 -17.09 -1.19 13.20
C LEU A 119 -15.72 -0.86 12.64
N ARG A 120 -15.34 -1.48 11.53
CA ARG A 120 -14.11 -1.13 10.81
C ARG A 120 -14.16 0.31 10.27
N GLY A 121 -15.31 0.76 9.79
CA GLY A 121 -15.54 2.15 9.36
C GLY A 121 -15.32 3.17 10.47
N VAL A 122 -15.73 2.88 11.69
CA VAL A 122 -15.49 3.77 12.86
C VAL A 122 -14.11 3.57 13.51
N GLY A 123 -13.30 2.63 13.03
CA GLY A 123 -11.94 2.38 13.55
C GLY A 123 -11.85 1.37 14.69
N ASP A 124 -12.95 0.76 15.12
CA ASP A 124 -12.98 -0.31 16.10
C ASP A 124 -12.54 -1.63 15.46
N ALA A 125 -11.23 -1.84 15.36
CA ALA A 125 -10.66 -3.03 14.74
C ALA A 125 -10.94 -4.31 15.55
N GLU A 126 -10.84 -4.22 16.86
CA GLU A 126 -11.08 -5.37 17.76
C GLU A 126 -12.56 -5.81 17.73
N GLY A 127 -13.47 -4.85 17.80
CA GLY A 127 -14.90 -5.12 17.65
C GLY A 127 -15.26 -5.66 16.26
N ALA A 128 -14.61 -5.17 15.21
CA ALA A 128 -14.80 -5.66 13.84
C ALA A 128 -14.35 -7.13 13.70
N ASP A 129 -13.17 -7.48 14.25
CA ASP A 129 -12.65 -8.84 14.21
C ASP A 129 -13.53 -9.81 15.03
N ALA A 130 -14.02 -9.38 16.21
CA ALA A 130 -14.96 -10.16 17.02
C ALA A 130 -16.30 -10.39 16.28
N ALA A 131 -16.86 -9.36 15.64
CA ALA A 131 -18.08 -9.48 14.85
C ALA A 131 -17.86 -10.39 13.62
N TYR A 132 -16.71 -10.30 12.96
CA TYR A 132 -16.35 -11.17 11.84
C TYR A 132 -16.22 -12.64 12.29
N LEU A 133 -15.59 -12.90 13.43
CA LEU A 133 -15.52 -14.25 14.00
C LEU A 133 -16.91 -14.81 14.33
N ALA A 134 -17.81 -13.99 14.86
CA ALA A 134 -19.20 -14.37 15.08
C ALA A 134 -19.92 -14.66 13.74
N TYR A 135 -19.70 -13.88 12.70
CA TYR A 135 -20.19 -14.19 11.34
C TYR A 135 -19.75 -15.59 10.89
N VAL A 136 -18.45 -15.91 11.01
CA VAL A 136 -17.93 -17.24 10.63
C VAL A 136 -18.58 -18.35 11.46
N ARG A 137 -18.71 -18.17 12.78
CA ARG A 137 -19.36 -19.14 13.68
C ARG A 137 -20.81 -19.43 13.30
N HIS A 138 -21.55 -18.42 12.87
CA HIS A 138 -22.97 -18.58 12.52
C HIS A 138 -23.20 -18.97 11.04
N SER A 139 -22.18 -18.85 10.18
CA SER A 139 -22.24 -19.26 8.76
C SER A 139 -21.67 -20.67 8.54
N ALA A 140 -20.66 -21.09 9.31
CA ALA A 140 -20.10 -22.42 9.21
C ALA A 140 -20.96 -23.45 9.99
N ARG A 141 -21.32 -24.53 9.34
CA ARG A 141 -22.17 -25.60 9.92
C ARG A 141 -21.37 -26.77 10.45
N ASP A 142 -20.13 -26.97 10.01
CA ASP A 142 -19.27 -28.09 10.41
C ASP A 142 -18.27 -27.68 11.50
N PRO A 143 -18.17 -28.44 12.62
CA PRO A 143 -17.23 -28.15 13.71
C PRO A 143 -15.75 -28.05 13.29
N ARG A 144 -15.34 -28.76 12.25
CA ARG A 144 -13.94 -28.73 11.74
C ARG A 144 -13.61 -27.41 11.09
N LEU A 145 -14.55 -26.79 10.37
CA LEU A 145 -14.37 -25.45 9.80
C LEU A 145 -14.33 -24.39 10.89
N LEU A 146 -15.10 -24.57 11.98
CA LEU A 146 -15.02 -23.69 13.15
C LEU A 146 -13.64 -23.80 13.82
N GLN A 147 -13.11 -25.01 14.00
CA GLN A 147 -11.75 -25.22 14.54
C GLN A 147 -10.68 -24.56 13.65
N ALA A 148 -10.83 -24.65 12.32
CA ALA A 148 -9.91 -23.98 11.40
C ALA A 148 -10.00 -22.45 11.51
N ALA A 149 -11.21 -21.89 11.66
CA ALA A 149 -11.40 -20.45 11.86
C ALA A 149 -10.82 -19.98 13.20
N GLU A 150 -11.00 -20.75 14.29
CA GLU A 150 -10.39 -20.47 15.60
C GLU A 150 -8.86 -20.54 15.53
N ALA A 151 -8.30 -21.54 14.84
CA ALA A 151 -6.87 -21.65 14.65
C ALA A 151 -6.30 -20.45 13.86
N LEU A 152 -7.04 -19.94 12.85
CA LEU A 152 -6.67 -18.72 12.14
C LEU A 152 -6.73 -17.49 13.06
N ALA A 153 -7.78 -17.34 13.88
CA ALA A 153 -7.92 -16.24 14.83
C ALA A 153 -6.78 -16.24 15.87
N ASP A 154 -6.41 -17.41 16.36
CA ASP A 154 -5.31 -17.60 17.32
C ASP A 154 -3.92 -17.55 16.67
N ASN A 155 -3.82 -17.26 15.34
CA ASN A 155 -2.59 -17.26 14.56
C ASN A 155 -1.83 -18.61 14.57
N ARG A 156 -2.53 -19.73 14.82
CA ARG A 156 -2.02 -21.11 14.71
C ARG A 156 -2.09 -21.58 13.26
N LEU A 157 -1.22 -20.96 12.41
CA LEU A 157 -1.34 -21.06 10.94
C LEU A 157 -1.13 -22.49 10.42
N SER A 158 -0.22 -23.26 11.02
CA SER A 158 0.04 -24.66 10.64
C SER A 158 -1.18 -25.56 10.87
N ASP A 159 -1.84 -25.39 12.01
CA ASP A 159 -3.03 -26.18 12.38
C ASP A 159 -4.20 -25.83 11.44
N ALA A 160 -4.42 -24.54 11.21
CA ALA A 160 -5.43 -24.07 10.29
C ALA A 160 -5.22 -24.62 8.87
N GLU A 161 -3.97 -24.60 8.36
CA GLU A 161 -3.65 -25.13 7.04
C GLU A 161 -3.96 -26.63 6.92
N ALA A 162 -3.55 -27.43 7.93
CA ALA A 162 -3.79 -28.86 7.94
C ALA A 162 -5.32 -29.16 7.93
N LEU A 163 -6.09 -28.50 8.77
CA LEU A 163 -7.55 -28.67 8.85
C LEU A 163 -8.25 -28.28 7.54
N LEU A 164 -7.90 -27.14 6.96
CA LEU A 164 -8.51 -26.65 5.72
C LEU A 164 -8.16 -27.51 4.52
N ARG A 165 -6.89 -27.93 4.37
CA ARG A 165 -6.47 -28.79 3.26
C ARG A 165 -7.11 -30.18 3.36
N ASP A 166 -7.23 -30.75 4.56
CA ASP A 166 -7.89 -32.04 4.76
C ASP A 166 -9.40 -31.97 4.47
N TRP A 167 -10.04 -30.87 4.89
CA TRP A 167 -11.43 -30.61 4.55
C TRP A 167 -11.66 -30.51 3.04
N LEU A 168 -10.83 -29.73 2.35
CA LEU A 168 -10.96 -29.50 0.91
C LEU A 168 -10.67 -30.74 0.05
N LYS A 169 -9.96 -31.74 0.56
CA LYS A 169 -9.84 -33.05 -0.14
C LYS A 169 -11.19 -33.75 -0.26
N GLN A 170 -12.08 -33.59 0.74
CA GLN A 170 -13.40 -34.19 0.77
C GLN A 170 -14.48 -33.27 0.20
N HIS A 171 -14.27 -31.95 0.30
CA HIS A 171 -15.21 -30.90 -0.10
C HIS A 171 -14.54 -29.85 -0.98
N PRO A 172 -14.07 -30.18 -2.21
CA PRO A 172 -13.22 -29.33 -3.05
C PRO A 172 -13.90 -28.04 -3.55
N THR A 173 -15.21 -27.92 -3.38
CA THR A 173 -16.00 -26.75 -3.79
C THR A 173 -16.56 -25.96 -2.60
N ASP A 174 -16.11 -26.23 -1.39
CA ASP A 174 -16.54 -25.46 -0.21
C ASP A 174 -15.88 -24.07 -0.23
N VAL A 175 -16.67 -23.07 -0.62
CA VAL A 175 -16.21 -21.69 -0.81
C VAL A 175 -15.77 -21.02 0.49
N ALA A 176 -16.34 -21.42 1.64
CA ALA A 176 -15.91 -20.87 2.93
C ALA A 176 -14.51 -21.38 3.31
N ALA A 177 -14.25 -22.68 3.12
CA ALA A 177 -12.94 -23.27 3.33
C ALA A 177 -11.88 -22.73 2.36
N ILE A 178 -12.23 -22.57 1.07
CA ILE A 178 -11.33 -21.97 0.06
C ILE A 178 -10.96 -20.54 0.48
N ARG A 179 -11.92 -19.72 0.90
CA ARG A 179 -11.66 -18.35 1.36
C ARG A 179 -10.78 -18.29 2.61
N MET A 180 -11.01 -19.18 3.58
CA MET A 180 -10.16 -19.27 4.78
C MET A 180 -8.73 -19.69 4.42
N LEU A 181 -8.57 -20.64 3.49
CA LEU A 181 -7.24 -21.03 3.00
C LEU A 181 -6.55 -19.87 2.25
N ALA A 182 -7.30 -19.05 1.50
CA ALA A 182 -6.77 -17.84 0.88
C ALA A 182 -6.29 -16.82 1.93
N GLU A 183 -7.04 -16.62 3.02
CA GLU A 183 -6.63 -15.76 4.12
C GLU A 183 -5.32 -16.25 4.76
N LEU A 184 -5.22 -17.56 5.01
CA LEU A 184 -4.00 -18.17 5.51
C LEU A 184 -2.83 -17.93 4.53
N ALA A 185 -3.03 -18.14 3.24
CA ALA A 185 -2.01 -17.92 2.21
C ALA A 185 -1.50 -16.47 2.22
N VAL A 186 -2.37 -15.48 2.43
CA VAL A 186 -1.97 -14.07 2.61
C VAL A 186 -1.09 -13.89 3.85
N ARG A 187 -1.48 -14.48 4.99
CA ARG A 187 -0.74 -14.35 6.26
C ARG A 187 0.68 -14.95 6.19
N VAL A 188 0.84 -16.04 5.43
CA VAL A 188 2.15 -16.67 5.20
C VAL A 188 2.90 -16.13 3.97
N GLY A 189 2.40 -15.06 3.34
CA GLY A 189 3.05 -14.39 2.21
C GLY A 189 2.92 -15.10 0.86
N ARG A 190 2.04 -16.11 0.73
CA ARG A 190 1.75 -16.84 -0.52
C ARG A 190 0.66 -16.11 -1.32
N THR A 191 0.95 -14.88 -1.77
CA THR A 191 -0.06 -13.98 -2.38
C THR A 191 -0.68 -14.56 -3.65
N GLU A 192 0.10 -15.21 -4.49
CA GLU A 192 -0.37 -15.83 -5.75
C GLU A 192 -1.36 -16.98 -5.48
N GLU A 193 -1.03 -17.87 -4.51
CA GLU A 193 -1.95 -18.91 -4.06
C GLU A 193 -3.27 -18.32 -3.55
N ALA A 194 -3.19 -17.22 -2.80
CA ALA A 194 -4.37 -16.51 -2.30
C ALA A 194 -5.23 -15.95 -3.44
N LEU A 195 -4.61 -15.36 -4.46
CA LEU A 195 -5.34 -14.84 -5.63
C LEU A 195 -6.08 -15.96 -6.37
N HIS A 196 -5.41 -17.08 -6.68
CA HIS A 196 -6.04 -18.22 -7.36
C HIS A 196 -7.18 -18.84 -6.52
N LEU A 197 -7.01 -18.94 -5.20
CA LEU A 197 -8.05 -19.46 -4.32
C LEU A 197 -9.27 -18.53 -4.30
N LEU A 198 -9.06 -17.20 -4.24
CA LEU A 198 -10.16 -16.23 -4.25
C LEU A 198 -10.86 -16.15 -5.61
N GLU A 199 -10.11 -16.23 -6.70
CA GLU A 199 -10.67 -16.33 -8.05
C GLU A 199 -11.55 -17.58 -8.17
N ARG A 200 -11.03 -18.74 -7.75
CA ARG A 200 -11.81 -19.99 -7.72
C ARG A 200 -13.03 -19.89 -6.82
N CYS A 201 -12.93 -19.23 -5.69
CA CYS A 201 -14.05 -18.97 -4.79
C CYS A 201 -15.17 -18.17 -5.48
N LEU A 202 -14.80 -17.15 -6.27
CA LEU A 202 -15.74 -16.30 -7.00
C LEU A 202 -16.30 -16.96 -8.25
N GLU A 203 -15.58 -17.89 -8.90
CA GLU A 203 -16.13 -18.74 -9.95
C GLU A 203 -17.25 -19.64 -9.42
N LEU A 204 -17.03 -20.26 -8.25
CA LEU A 204 -18.00 -21.16 -7.62
C LEU A 204 -19.20 -20.41 -7.01
N ALA A 205 -18.96 -19.22 -6.48
CA ALA A 205 -19.97 -18.38 -5.83
C ALA A 205 -19.77 -16.89 -6.20
N PRO A 206 -20.25 -16.46 -7.39
CA PRO A 206 -20.06 -15.07 -7.85
C PRO A 206 -20.68 -14.01 -6.92
N GLY A 207 -21.70 -14.37 -6.15
CA GLY A 207 -22.34 -13.50 -5.14
C GLY A 207 -21.66 -13.48 -3.77
N PHE A 208 -20.52 -14.15 -3.60
CA PHE A 208 -19.84 -14.22 -2.29
C PHE A 208 -19.05 -12.93 -2.04
N ARG A 209 -19.71 -11.94 -1.41
CA ARG A 209 -19.21 -10.57 -1.22
C ARG A 209 -17.88 -10.53 -0.45
N GLU A 210 -17.75 -11.34 0.61
CA GLU A 210 -16.58 -11.39 1.46
C GLU A 210 -15.34 -11.90 0.71
N ALA A 211 -15.51 -12.90 -0.14
CA ALA A 211 -14.44 -13.38 -1.00
C ALA A 211 -14.04 -12.30 -2.01
N ARG A 212 -15.02 -11.57 -2.58
CA ARG A 212 -14.76 -10.46 -3.50
C ARG A 212 -14.04 -9.30 -2.83
N GLN A 213 -14.42 -8.94 -1.60
CA GLN A 213 -13.74 -7.89 -0.83
C GLN A 213 -12.31 -8.29 -0.50
N HIS A 214 -12.11 -9.54 -0.08
CA HIS A 214 -10.79 -10.09 0.17
C HIS A 214 -9.95 -10.15 -1.11
N TYR A 215 -10.54 -10.55 -2.24
CA TYR A 215 -9.89 -10.55 -3.54
C TYR A 215 -9.42 -9.15 -3.96
N ALA A 216 -10.28 -8.14 -3.83
CA ALA A 216 -9.90 -6.74 -4.08
C ALA A 216 -8.73 -6.28 -3.21
N LEU A 217 -8.72 -6.64 -1.92
CA LEU A 217 -7.63 -6.30 -0.99
C LEU A 217 -6.31 -6.99 -1.39
N VAL A 218 -6.36 -8.29 -1.75
CA VAL A 218 -5.16 -9.05 -2.15
C VAL A 218 -4.62 -8.55 -3.48
N LEU A 219 -5.48 -8.27 -4.46
CA LEU A 219 -5.11 -7.61 -5.72
C LEU A 219 -4.41 -6.27 -5.49
N HIS A 220 -4.97 -5.44 -4.59
CA HIS A 220 -4.33 -4.17 -4.22
C HIS A 220 -2.95 -4.37 -3.60
N ARG A 221 -2.78 -5.36 -2.71
CA ARG A 221 -1.48 -5.69 -2.11
C ARG A 221 -0.48 -6.22 -3.14
N ASP A 222 -0.97 -6.94 -4.14
CA ASP A 222 -0.17 -7.46 -5.27
C ASP A 222 0.04 -6.44 -6.39
N GLN A 223 -0.28 -5.17 -6.18
CA GLN A 223 -0.10 -4.06 -7.13
C GLN A 223 -1.03 -4.11 -8.36
N GLN A 224 -2.03 -4.96 -8.38
CA GLN A 224 -3.01 -5.09 -9.45
C GLN A 224 -4.18 -4.11 -9.25
N SER A 225 -3.91 -2.81 -9.37
CA SER A 225 -4.87 -1.75 -9.03
C SER A 225 -6.13 -1.75 -9.90
N GLY A 226 -6.01 -1.97 -11.21
CA GLY A 226 -7.18 -2.02 -12.12
C GLY A 226 -8.16 -3.15 -11.79
N PRO A 227 -7.70 -4.43 -11.73
CA PRO A 227 -8.54 -5.53 -11.27
C PRO A 227 -9.14 -5.31 -9.88
N ALA A 228 -8.39 -4.72 -8.94
CA ALA A 228 -8.90 -4.41 -7.60
C ALA A 228 -10.07 -3.40 -7.64
N LEU A 229 -9.97 -2.33 -8.44
CA LEU A 229 -11.06 -1.37 -8.62
C LEU A 229 -12.30 -2.03 -9.22
N ALA A 230 -12.15 -2.89 -10.24
CA ALA A 230 -13.26 -3.60 -10.83
C ALA A 230 -14.06 -4.44 -9.81
N GLN A 231 -13.36 -5.10 -8.87
CA GLN A 231 -14.04 -5.85 -7.79
C GLN A 231 -14.76 -4.92 -6.81
N LEU A 232 -14.15 -3.77 -6.49
CA LEU A 232 -14.76 -2.78 -5.60
C LEU A 232 -15.98 -2.11 -6.23
N ASP A 233 -15.95 -1.84 -7.53
CA ASP A 233 -17.11 -1.26 -8.24
C ASP A 233 -18.32 -2.18 -8.20
N ILE A 234 -18.12 -3.51 -8.31
CA ILE A 234 -19.19 -4.50 -8.13
C ILE A 234 -19.74 -4.42 -6.69
N LEU A 235 -18.85 -4.42 -5.68
CA LEU A 235 -19.26 -4.37 -4.26
C LEU A 235 -20.01 -3.09 -3.90
N LEU A 236 -19.55 -1.95 -4.44
CA LEU A 236 -20.17 -0.65 -4.22
C LEU A 236 -21.45 -0.46 -5.04
N GLY A 237 -21.60 -1.19 -6.13
CA GLY A 237 -22.88 -1.28 -6.85
C GLY A 237 -23.99 -1.90 -5.99
N ASP A 238 -23.64 -2.89 -5.16
CA ASP A 238 -24.57 -3.53 -4.22
C ASP A 238 -24.77 -2.73 -2.93
N ASP A 239 -23.72 -2.05 -2.44
CA ASP A 239 -23.70 -1.30 -1.20
C ASP A 239 -22.77 -0.08 -1.33
N ALA A 240 -23.31 1.00 -1.91
CA ALA A 240 -22.58 2.23 -2.18
C ALA A 240 -22.08 2.92 -0.89
N GLY A 241 -22.70 2.64 0.26
CA GLY A 241 -22.35 3.21 1.55
C GLY A 241 -21.24 2.47 2.29
N ASN A 242 -20.77 1.30 1.81
CA ASN A 242 -19.81 0.48 2.57
C ASN A 242 -18.49 1.22 2.83
N PRO A 243 -18.18 1.58 4.10
CA PRO A 243 -17.02 2.40 4.41
C PRO A 243 -15.69 1.69 4.15
N GLY A 244 -15.64 0.37 4.33
CA GLY A 244 -14.43 -0.43 4.08
C GLY A 244 -14.06 -0.47 2.60
N CYS A 245 -15.04 -0.72 1.72
CA CYS A 245 -14.84 -0.72 0.27
C CYS A 245 -14.48 0.68 -0.26
N ARG A 246 -15.15 1.73 0.24
CA ARG A 246 -14.84 3.12 -0.13
C ARG A 246 -13.44 3.54 0.30
N THR A 247 -13.01 3.18 1.52
CA THR A 247 -11.65 3.45 2.02
C THR A 247 -10.59 2.75 1.15
N LEU A 248 -10.81 1.48 0.80
CA LEU A 248 -9.90 0.75 -0.08
C LEU A 248 -9.87 1.35 -1.49
N LYS A 249 -11.02 1.76 -2.04
CA LYS A 249 -11.10 2.44 -3.33
C LYS A 249 -10.31 3.75 -3.32
N ALA A 250 -10.47 4.58 -2.28
CA ALA A 250 -9.71 5.81 -2.12
C ALA A 250 -8.18 5.56 -2.08
N ALA A 251 -7.74 4.52 -1.36
CA ALA A 251 -6.33 4.14 -1.30
C ALA A 251 -5.79 3.69 -2.66
N ILE A 252 -6.59 2.97 -3.45
CA ILE A 252 -6.20 2.53 -4.80
C ILE A 252 -6.15 3.71 -5.78
N LEU A 253 -7.13 4.62 -5.74
CA LEU A 253 -7.13 5.84 -6.55
C LEU A 253 -5.86 6.69 -6.28
N CYS A 254 -5.53 6.92 -5.01
CA CYS A 254 -4.28 7.60 -4.65
C CYS A 254 -3.03 6.85 -5.13
N ARG A 255 -3.07 5.52 -5.19
CA ARG A 255 -1.95 4.73 -5.74
C ARG A 255 -1.81 4.90 -7.25
N LEU A 256 -2.91 5.05 -7.97
CA LEU A 256 -2.94 5.29 -9.41
C LEU A 256 -2.63 6.75 -9.81
N GLY A 257 -2.45 7.62 -8.81
CA GLY A 257 -2.20 9.05 -9.02
C GLY A 257 -3.47 9.89 -9.14
N GLU A 258 -4.65 9.29 -9.00
CA GLU A 258 -5.95 9.98 -8.99
C GLU A 258 -6.22 10.55 -7.58
N TYR A 259 -5.40 11.56 -7.19
CA TYR A 259 -5.41 12.09 -5.82
C TYR A 259 -6.68 12.87 -5.51
N ASP A 260 -7.21 13.64 -6.46
CA ASP A 260 -8.41 14.46 -6.24
C ASP A 260 -9.63 13.58 -5.94
N ASP A 261 -9.82 12.51 -6.72
CA ASP A 261 -10.90 11.55 -6.50
C ASP A 261 -10.71 10.78 -5.19
N GLY A 262 -9.47 10.38 -4.89
CA GLY A 262 -9.13 9.69 -3.65
C GLY A 262 -9.37 10.57 -2.41
N ILE A 263 -8.97 11.83 -2.46
CA ILE A 263 -9.18 12.83 -1.39
C ILE A 263 -10.67 13.10 -1.20
N ALA A 264 -11.42 13.37 -2.27
CA ALA A 264 -12.85 13.60 -2.21
C ALA A 264 -13.60 12.40 -1.57
N LEU A 265 -13.17 11.17 -1.90
CA LEU A 265 -13.77 9.98 -1.31
C LEU A 265 -13.43 9.84 0.19
N TYR A 266 -12.20 10.18 0.62
CA TYR A 266 -11.86 10.24 2.04
C TYR A 266 -12.66 11.31 2.78
N GLU A 267 -12.83 12.51 2.20
CA GLU A 267 -13.62 13.60 2.77
C GLU A 267 -15.09 13.16 2.97
N ALA A 268 -15.68 12.50 1.97
CA ALA A 268 -17.03 11.97 2.08
C ALA A 268 -17.15 10.91 3.20
N ILE A 269 -16.18 10.00 3.31
CA ILE A 269 -16.15 9.00 4.39
C ILE A 269 -16.02 9.67 5.76
N LEU A 270 -15.16 10.68 5.88
CA LEU A 270 -14.93 11.41 7.14
C LEU A 270 -16.10 12.30 7.54
N GLY A 271 -16.91 12.74 6.57
CA GLY A 271 -18.20 13.41 6.83
C GLY A 271 -19.20 12.46 7.51
N GLU A 272 -19.19 11.19 7.15
CA GLU A 272 -20.07 10.16 7.69
C GLU A 272 -19.51 9.49 8.98
N TYR A 273 -18.18 9.30 9.03
CA TYR A 273 -17.45 8.62 10.11
C TYR A 273 -16.30 9.51 10.64
N PRO A 274 -16.63 10.66 11.29
CA PRO A 274 -15.64 11.68 11.68
C PRO A 274 -14.66 11.24 12.76
N ASN A 275 -14.93 10.12 13.44
CA ASN A 275 -14.16 9.64 14.57
C ASN A 275 -13.23 8.46 14.22
N ASN A 276 -12.92 8.24 12.95
CA ASN A 276 -11.98 7.19 12.53
C ASN A 276 -10.55 7.73 12.36
N PRO A 277 -9.63 7.50 13.33
CA PRO A 277 -8.27 8.03 13.29
C PRO A 277 -7.47 7.51 12.09
N ARG A 278 -7.71 6.27 11.65
CA ARG A 278 -6.97 5.64 10.52
C ARG A 278 -7.36 6.26 9.18
N VAL A 279 -8.64 6.62 8.99
CA VAL A 279 -9.09 7.29 7.77
C VAL A 279 -8.54 8.72 7.74
N TRP A 280 -8.53 9.45 8.87
CA TRP A 280 -7.87 10.75 8.98
C TRP A 280 -6.40 10.69 8.62
N MET A 281 -5.67 9.66 9.09
CA MET A 281 -4.28 9.46 8.72
C MET A 281 -4.12 9.20 7.22
N SER A 282 -4.94 8.32 6.64
CA SER A 282 -4.89 8.01 5.20
C SER A 282 -5.21 9.22 4.34
N HIS A 283 -6.19 10.03 4.75
CA HIS A 283 -6.51 11.31 4.13
C HIS A 283 -5.32 12.27 4.18
N GLY A 284 -4.65 12.38 5.35
CA GLY A 284 -3.42 13.16 5.51
C GLY A 284 -2.30 12.71 4.58
N HIS A 285 -2.15 11.41 4.33
CA HIS A 285 -1.17 10.88 3.37
C HIS A 285 -1.50 11.27 1.92
N ALA A 286 -2.77 11.22 1.54
CA ALA A 286 -3.22 11.65 0.21
C ALA A 286 -2.96 13.15 0.00
N LEU A 287 -3.37 13.99 0.97
CA LEU A 287 -3.15 15.44 0.97
C LEU A 287 -1.67 15.80 0.90
N LYS A 288 -0.82 15.16 1.72
CA LYS A 288 0.63 15.34 1.68
C LYS A 288 1.20 15.08 0.29
N THR A 289 0.80 13.96 -0.33
CA THR A 289 1.32 13.57 -1.65
C THR A 289 0.85 14.55 -2.73
N ALA A 290 -0.39 15.03 -2.65
CA ALA A 290 -0.94 16.08 -3.51
C ALA A 290 -0.33 17.47 -3.27
N GLY A 291 0.51 17.66 -2.22
CA GLY A 291 1.15 18.95 -1.89
C GLY A 291 0.31 19.87 -1.00
N ARG A 292 -0.86 19.42 -0.52
CA ARG A 292 -1.75 20.16 0.39
C ARG A 292 -1.27 20.03 1.85
N GLN A 293 -0.09 20.61 2.15
CA GLN A 293 0.65 20.36 3.39
C GLN A 293 -0.12 20.77 4.65
N ASP A 294 -0.73 21.96 4.69
CA ASP A 294 -1.42 22.46 5.88
C ASP A 294 -2.63 21.59 6.23
N GLU A 295 -3.34 21.14 5.22
CA GLU A 295 -4.48 20.25 5.38
C GLU A 295 -4.02 18.83 5.83
N ALA A 296 -2.89 18.35 5.32
CA ALA A 296 -2.31 17.10 5.81
C ALA A 296 -1.94 17.19 7.30
N ILE A 297 -1.35 18.31 7.75
CA ILE A 297 -1.06 18.56 9.17
C ILE A 297 -2.34 18.53 9.99
N ALA A 298 -3.40 19.20 9.52
CA ALA A 298 -4.69 19.22 10.21
C ALA A 298 -5.30 17.81 10.33
N ALA A 299 -5.24 17.02 9.26
CA ALA A 299 -5.72 15.64 9.24
C ALA A 299 -4.94 14.74 10.23
N TYR A 300 -3.60 14.82 10.25
CA TYR A 300 -2.78 14.06 11.21
C TYR A 300 -3.05 14.49 12.67
N ARG A 301 -3.20 15.79 12.93
CA ARG A 301 -3.57 16.30 14.27
C ARG A 301 -4.94 15.79 14.71
N ARG A 302 -5.90 15.71 13.78
CA ARG A 302 -7.21 15.13 14.07
C ARG A 302 -7.11 13.65 14.41
N SER A 303 -6.31 12.89 13.65
CA SER A 303 -6.02 11.48 13.95
C SER A 303 -5.45 11.31 15.36
N ILE A 304 -4.45 12.12 15.74
CA ILE A 304 -3.84 12.11 17.07
C ILE A 304 -4.84 12.48 18.18
N ALA A 305 -5.70 13.48 17.94
CA ALA A 305 -6.71 13.90 18.91
C ALA A 305 -7.75 12.79 19.18
N LEU A 306 -8.06 11.97 18.17
CA LEU A 306 -8.98 10.84 18.29
C LEU A 306 -8.32 9.63 18.96
N ASP A 307 -7.06 9.37 18.67
CA ASP A 307 -6.29 8.28 19.26
C ASP A 307 -4.86 8.75 19.58
N PRO A 308 -4.62 9.25 20.81
CA PRO A 308 -3.27 9.66 21.24
C PRO A 308 -2.26 8.52 21.31
N GLY A 309 -2.70 7.26 21.28
CA GLY A 309 -1.85 6.07 21.24
C GLY A 309 -1.38 5.69 19.83
N PHE A 310 -1.93 6.31 18.79
CA PHE A 310 -1.64 5.99 17.40
C PHE A 310 -0.30 6.57 16.92
N GLY A 311 0.79 5.88 17.21
CA GLY A 311 2.16 6.35 16.96
C GLY A 311 2.44 6.72 15.50
N GLU A 312 1.84 6.04 14.53
CA GLU A 312 2.04 6.31 13.10
C GLU A 312 1.61 7.73 12.70
N ALA A 313 0.59 8.30 13.35
CA ALA A 313 0.15 9.67 13.08
C ALA A 313 1.21 10.71 13.54
N TYR A 314 1.89 10.47 14.67
CA TYR A 314 3.02 11.31 15.10
C TYR A 314 4.22 11.19 14.16
N TRP A 315 4.55 9.97 13.74
CA TRP A 315 5.60 9.76 12.74
C TRP A 315 5.26 10.44 11.41
N SER A 316 3.99 10.43 11.00
CA SER A 316 3.55 11.09 9.77
C SER A 316 3.78 12.60 9.81
N LEU A 317 3.53 13.25 10.95
CA LEU A 317 3.90 14.66 11.18
C LEU A 317 5.42 14.88 11.16
N ALA A 318 6.20 14.04 11.86
CA ALA A 318 7.65 14.10 11.86
C ALA A 318 8.25 13.94 10.45
N ASN A 319 7.64 13.04 9.67
CA ASN A 319 8.08 12.71 8.32
C ASN A 319 7.77 13.80 7.26
N LEU A 320 7.02 14.84 7.60
CA LEU A 320 6.93 16.05 6.79
C LEU A 320 8.26 16.81 6.74
N LYS A 321 9.16 16.61 7.73
CA LYS A 321 10.47 17.28 7.91
C LYS A 321 10.37 18.79 8.18
N THR A 322 9.30 19.43 7.78
CA THR A 322 9.02 20.86 8.00
C THR A 322 8.24 21.14 9.28
N PHE A 323 7.52 20.14 9.78
CA PHE A 323 6.76 20.23 11.03
C PHE A 323 7.70 20.22 12.24
N ARG A 324 7.42 21.07 13.23
CA ARG A 324 8.15 21.16 14.51
C ARG A 324 7.20 20.85 15.67
N PHE A 325 7.59 19.91 16.52
CA PHE A 325 6.82 19.55 17.71
C PHE A 325 7.03 20.55 18.85
N GLY A 326 5.92 20.94 19.48
CA GLY A 326 5.95 21.69 20.74
C GLY A 326 6.24 20.80 21.96
N ASP A 327 6.50 21.44 23.12
CA ASP A 327 6.82 20.74 24.38
C ASP A 327 5.73 19.77 24.82
N ASP A 328 4.46 20.19 24.73
CA ASP A 328 3.31 19.36 25.09
C ASP A 328 3.23 18.09 24.22
N GLN A 329 3.54 18.20 22.94
CA GLN A 329 3.51 17.06 22.02
C GLN A 329 4.66 16.08 22.30
N ILE A 330 5.86 16.59 22.62
CA ILE A 330 7.00 15.78 23.03
C ILE A 330 6.70 15.07 24.36
N ALA A 331 6.13 15.78 25.34
CA ALA A 331 5.71 15.21 26.61
C ALA A 331 4.65 14.11 26.42
N ALA A 332 3.67 14.33 25.51
CA ALA A 332 2.66 13.34 25.17
C ALA A 332 3.27 12.07 24.57
N MET A 333 4.21 12.19 23.62
CA MET A 333 4.91 11.03 23.03
C MET A 333 5.72 10.26 24.09
N ARG A 334 6.43 10.96 24.99
CA ARG A 334 7.17 10.33 26.11
C ARG A 334 6.23 9.59 27.06
N ALA A 335 5.07 10.17 27.38
CA ALA A 335 4.04 9.53 28.20
C ALA A 335 3.49 8.25 27.57
N GLN A 336 3.30 8.23 26.24
CA GLN A 336 2.90 7.00 25.53
C GLN A 336 3.98 5.92 25.60
N LEU A 337 5.27 6.28 25.41
CA LEU A 337 6.39 5.32 25.52
C LEU A 337 6.56 4.74 26.93
N ALA A 338 6.14 5.47 27.97
CA ALA A 338 6.18 4.99 29.37
C ALA A 338 5.10 3.92 29.67
N ARG A 339 4.12 3.73 28.82
CA ARG A 339 3.08 2.69 29.00
C ARG A 339 3.66 1.30 28.74
N HIS A 340 3.39 0.36 29.62
CA HIS A 340 3.88 -1.03 29.47
C HIS A 340 3.18 -1.82 28.36
N GLU A 341 1.94 -1.51 28.04
CA GLU A 341 1.09 -2.27 27.12
C GLU A 341 1.03 -1.71 25.69
N ILE A 342 1.95 -0.80 25.33
CA ILE A 342 1.97 -0.24 23.98
C ILE A 342 2.49 -1.28 22.96
N ALA A 343 1.74 -1.51 21.89
CA ALA A 343 2.16 -2.40 20.82
C ALA A 343 3.49 -1.94 20.18
N ALA A 344 4.35 -2.89 19.81
CA ALA A 344 5.66 -2.61 19.23
C ALA A 344 5.59 -1.68 18.01
N GLU A 345 4.53 -1.81 17.20
CA GLU A 345 4.28 -0.96 16.03
C GLU A 345 4.10 0.51 16.42
N HIS A 346 3.32 0.81 17.44
CA HIS A 346 3.17 2.19 17.89
C HIS A 346 4.43 2.70 18.58
N ARG A 347 5.12 1.84 19.34
CA ARG A 347 6.34 2.18 20.05
C ARG A 347 7.44 2.68 19.11
N PHE A 348 7.77 1.94 18.04
CA PHE A 348 8.84 2.41 17.15
C PHE A 348 8.46 3.69 16.38
N HIS A 349 7.17 3.91 16.07
CA HIS A 349 6.73 5.16 15.47
C HIS A 349 6.94 6.37 16.39
N PHE A 350 6.66 6.22 17.70
CA PHE A 350 6.97 7.26 18.68
C PHE A 350 8.47 7.50 18.80
N ASP A 351 9.28 6.45 18.79
CA ASP A 351 10.74 6.58 18.85
C ASP A 351 11.27 7.36 17.63
N PHE A 352 10.85 7.03 16.41
CA PHE A 352 11.24 7.80 15.23
C PHE A 352 10.74 9.25 15.27
N ALA A 353 9.52 9.50 15.75
CA ALA A 353 8.97 10.85 15.89
C ALA A 353 9.72 11.68 16.94
N LEU A 354 10.04 11.10 18.10
CA LEU A 354 10.86 11.73 19.14
C LEU A 354 12.30 11.97 18.67
N GLY A 355 12.89 10.99 17.98
CA GLY A 355 14.21 11.17 17.37
C GLY A 355 14.26 12.43 16.50
N LYS A 356 13.24 12.64 15.64
CA LYS A 356 13.15 13.85 14.81
C LYS A 356 12.85 15.11 15.63
N ALA A 357 11.97 15.05 16.61
CA ALA A 357 11.62 16.20 17.45
C ALA A 357 12.85 16.71 18.25
N LEU A 358 13.66 15.79 18.78
CA LEU A 358 14.88 16.11 19.52
C LEU A 358 16.02 16.57 18.60
N GLU A 359 16.12 16.02 17.40
CA GLU A 359 17.03 16.54 16.35
C GLU A 359 16.75 18.02 16.06
N ASP A 360 15.47 18.39 15.95
CA ASP A 360 15.06 19.77 15.70
C ASP A 360 15.41 20.75 16.84
N ARG A 361 15.71 20.21 18.03
CA ARG A 361 16.16 20.93 19.21
C ARG A 361 17.67 20.89 19.41
N ALA A 362 18.40 20.24 18.48
CA ALA A 362 19.83 19.96 18.61
C ALA A 362 20.19 19.07 19.83
N GLU A 363 19.23 18.31 20.36
CA GLU A 363 19.43 17.32 21.44
C GLU A 363 19.88 15.97 20.81
N TYR A 364 21.07 15.97 20.19
CA TYR A 364 21.49 14.89 19.26
C TYR A 364 21.72 13.55 19.95
N ALA A 365 22.17 13.51 21.21
CA ALA A 365 22.37 12.26 21.94
C ALA A 365 21.05 11.54 22.20
N ASP A 366 20.06 12.24 22.71
CA ASP A 366 18.73 11.69 22.96
C ASP A 366 18.00 11.35 21.65
N SER A 367 18.17 12.21 20.64
CA SER A 367 17.67 11.94 19.29
C SER A 367 18.21 10.63 18.73
N PHE A 368 19.53 10.40 18.83
CA PHE A 368 20.16 9.16 18.37
C PHE A 368 19.64 7.95 19.15
N ALA A 369 19.52 8.06 20.48
CA ALA A 369 19.01 6.99 21.34
C ALA A 369 17.60 6.53 20.90
N HIS A 370 16.70 7.48 20.59
CA HIS A 370 15.37 7.18 20.10
C HIS A 370 15.39 6.56 18.69
N TYR A 371 16.19 7.09 17.75
CA TYR A 371 16.35 6.45 16.44
C TYR A 371 16.88 5.02 16.55
N ALA A 372 17.88 4.79 17.41
CA ALA A 372 18.45 3.46 17.65
C ALA A 372 17.41 2.49 18.26
N ALA A 373 16.62 2.95 19.24
CA ALA A 373 15.55 2.14 19.84
C ALA A 373 14.46 1.76 18.83
N GLY A 374 13.99 2.71 18.03
CA GLY A 374 13.00 2.46 16.97
C GLY A 374 13.52 1.48 15.92
N ASN A 375 14.77 1.63 15.48
CA ASN A 375 15.40 0.73 14.53
C ASN A 375 15.58 -0.69 15.11
N ALA A 376 16.00 -0.83 16.36
CA ALA A 376 16.14 -2.12 17.03
C ALA A 376 14.80 -2.90 17.08
N LEU A 377 13.69 -2.22 17.38
CA LEU A 377 12.34 -2.82 17.34
C LEU A 377 11.95 -3.25 15.93
N ARG A 378 12.25 -2.43 14.91
CA ARG A 378 11.97 -2.78 13.52
C ARG A 378 12.77 -4.00 13.06
N LEU A 379 14.02 -4.09 13.43
CA LEU A 379 14.90 -5.23 13.07
C LEU A 379 14.35 -6.57 13.58
N GLN A 380 13.67 -6.57 14.74
CA GLN A 380 13.01 -7.77 15.27
C GLN A 380 11.81 -8.22 14.42
N THR A 381 11.12 -7.27 13.78
CA THR A 381 9.90 -7.55 12.99
C THR A 381 10.16 -7.78 11.50
N VAL A 382 11.24 -7.22 10.97
CA VAL A 382 11.63 -7.32 9.55
C VAL A 382 13.10 -7.68 9.43
N PRO A 383 13.47 -8.94 9.67
CA PRO A 383 14.88 -9.36 9.63
C PRO A 383 15.49 -9.11 8.25
N TYR A 384 16.75 -8.72 8.24
CA TYR A 384 17.57 -8.57 7.06
C TYR A 384 18.85 -9.40 7.19
N ARG A 385 19.32 -9.93 6.09
CA ARG A 385 20.56 -10.72 6.01
C ARG A 385 21.46 -10.11 4.95
N ALA A 386 22.41 -9.29 5.36
CA ALA A 386 23.33 -8.60 4.45
C ALA A 386 24.04 -9.56 3.48
N GLY A 387 24.47 -10.75 3.94
CA GLY A 387 25.10 -11.75 3.11
C GLY A 387 24.29 -12.22 1.90
N GLU A 388 22.96 -12.13 1.94
CA GLU A 388 22.10 -12.44 0.77
C GLU A 388 22.24 -11.39 -0.34
N THR A 389 22.39 -10.11 0.03
CA THR A 389 22.63 -9.02 -0.94
C THR A 389 24.04 -9.11 -1.50
N THR A 390 25.06 -9.31 -0.66
CA THR A 390 26.44 -9.49 -1.11
C THR A 390 26.56 -10.68 -2.05
N ALA A 391 25.96 -11.84 -1.72
CA ALA A 391 25.95 -13.00 -2.61
C ALA A 391 25.22 -12.73 -3.95
N ARG A 392 24.19 -11.89 -3.94
CA ARG A 392 23.47 -11.45 -5.15
C ARG A 392 24.37 -10.58 -6.02
N VAL A 393 25.08 -9.63 -5.44
CA VAL A 393 26.04 -8.75 -6.15
C VAL A 393 27.17 -9.58 -6.73
N ALA A 394 27.81 -10.44 -5.94
CA ALA A 394 28.87 -11.33 -6.42
C ALA A 394 28.42 -12.27 -7.56
N ARG A 395 27.15 -12.70 -7.56
CA ARG A 395 26.60 -13.47 -8.67
C ARG A 395 26.37 -12.60 -9.91
N ALA A 396 25.85 -11.38 -9.73
CA ALA A 396 25.66 -10.43 -10.83
C ALA A 396 27.00 -10.08 -11.50
N THR A 397 28.04 -9.76 -10.73
CA THR A 397 29.37 -9.44 -11.27
C THR A 397 29.99 -10.59 -12.05
N ARG A 398 29.79 -11.84 -11.60
CA ARG A 398 30.28 -13.02 -12.31
C ARG A 398 29.55 -13.25 -13.65
N ILE A 399 28.25 -12.98 -13.74
CA ILE A 399 27.43 -13.24 -14.94
C ILE A 399 27.54 -12.07 -15.93
N TYR A 400 27.54 -10.82 -15.45
CA TYR A 400 27.47 -9.62 -16.27
C TYR A 400 28.85 -9.25 -16.82
N THR A 401 29.45 -10.11 -17.65
CA THR A 401 30.70 -9.81 -18.35
C THR A 401 30.46 -9.00 -19.63
N ARG A 402 31.52 -8.45 -20.23
CA ARG A 402 31.42 -7.76 -21.52
C ARG A 402 30.93 -8.70 -22.62
N GLU A 403 31.41 -9.92 -22.63
CA GLU A 403 31.03 -10.98 -23.57
C GLU A 403 29.54 -11.32 -23.41
N PHE A 404 29.06 -11.46 -22.16
CA PHE A 404 27.66 -11.74 -21.88
C PHE A 404 26.73 -10.70 -22.49
N PHE A 405 27.04 -9.41 -22.41
CA PHE A 405 26.26 -8.35 -23.02
C PHE A 405 26.45 -8.27 -24.54
N ALA A 406 27.67 -8.47 -25.04
CA ALA A 406 27.94 -8.44 -26.48
C ALA A 406 27.20 -9.57 -27.23
N GLU A 407 27.11 -10.76 -26.69
CA GLU A 407 26.35 -11.87 -27.27
C GLU A 407 24.84 -11.61 -27.35
N ARG A 408 24.34 -10.66 -26.57
CA ARG A 408 22.91 -10.30 -26.46
C ARG A 408 22.62 -8.88 -26.96
N ASP A 409 23.57 -8.29 -27.66
CA ASP A 409 23.38 -6.96 -28.21
C ASP A 409 22.24 -6.93 -29.24
N GLY A 410 21.38 -5.91 -29.17
CA GLY A 410 20.22 -5.77 -30.04
C GLY A 410 19.04 -6.71 -29.74
N CYS A 411 19.11 -7.57 -28.72
CA CYS A 411 18.03 -8.51 -28.38
C CYS A 411 16.84 -7.87 -27.64
N GLY A 412 16.99 -6.65 -27.10
CA GLY A 412 15.98 -5.96 -26.33
C GLY A 412 14.99 -5.16 -27.16
N GLU A 413 13.99 -4.58 -26.49
CA GLU A 413 13.07 -3.60 -27.07
C GLU A 413 13.81 -2.26 -27.24
N PRO A 414 13.92 -1.68 -28.44
CA PRO A 414 14.74 -0.51 -28.69
C PRO A 414 14.11 0.82 -28.25
N ALA A 415 13.02 0.81 -27.49
CA ALA A 415 12.33 2.00 -27.00
C ALA A 415 13.29 2.90 -26.18
N PRO A 416 13.43 4.18 -26.51
CA PRO A 416 14.29 5.10 -25.79
C PRO A 416 13.58 5.85 -24.66
N ASP A 417 12.28 5.58 -24.43
CA ASP A 417 11.41 6.38 -23.57
C ASP A 417 11.80 6.37 -22.09
N PRO A 418 12.25 5.24 -21.48
CA PRO A 418 12.49 5.19 -20.05
C PRO A 418 13.79 5.88 -19.64
N ILE A 419 13.70 6.62 -18.52
CA ILE A 419 14.85 7.13 -17.76
C ILE A 419 14.80 6.48 -16.37
N PHE A 420 15.70 5.56 -16.09
CA PHE A 420 15.82 4.92 -14.78
C PHE A 420 16.68 5.75 -13.85
N ILE A 421 16.16 6.12 -12.68
CA ILE A 421 16.96 6.75 -11.62
C ILE A 421 17.19 5.72 -10.51
N VAL A 422 18.43 5.31 -10.35
CA VAL A 422 18.88 4.29 -9.41
C VAL A 422 19.81 4.88 -8.35
N GLY A 423 20.21 4.07 -7.34
CA GLY A 423 21.10 4.48 -6.25
C GLY A 423 20.61 3.94 -4.91
N LEU A 424 20.92 4.63 -3.82
CA LEU A 424 20.30 4.33 -2.53
C LEU A 424 19.13 5.29 -2.23
N PRO A 425 18.17 4.87 -1.41
CA PRO A 425 17.24 5.80 -0.80
C PRO A 425 18.00 6.93 -0.07
N ARG A 426 17.51 8.17 -0.15
CA ARG A 426 18.13 9.35 0.46
C ARG A 426 19.43 9.85 -0.21
N SER A 427 19.73 9.38 -1.40
CA SER A 427 20.89 9.84 -2.20
C SER A 427 20.62 11.11 -3.03
N GLY A 428 19.41 11.68 -2.99
CA GLY A 428 19.01 12.82 -3.82
C GLY A 428 18.25 12.41 -5.09
N SER A 429 17.89 11.14 -5.25
CA SER A 429 17.15 10.63 -6.43
C SER A 429 15.83 11.36 -6.69
N THR A 430 15.10 11.80 -5.65
CA THR A 430 13.86 12.59 -5.82
C THR A 430 14.14 14.00 -6.32
N LEU A 431 15.28 14.61 -5.97
CA LEU A 431 15.69 15.90 -6.52
C LEU A 431 15.94 15.79 -8.03
N ILE A 432 16.70 14.78 -8.44
CA ILE A 432 16.99 14.51 -9.86
C ILE A 432 15.68 14.24 -10.62
N GLU A 433 14.80 13.42 -10.06
CA GLU A 433 13.48 13.13 -10.63
C GLU A 433 12.68 14.42 -10.82
N GLN A 434 12.64 15.30 -9.80
CA GLN A 434 11.89 16.54 -9.85
C GLN A 434 12.45 17.52 -10.89
N MET A 435 13.78 17.64 -10.98
CA MET A 435 14.46 18.45 -12.02
C MET A 435 14.13 17.95 -13.42
N LEU A 436 14.30 16.65 -13.68
CA LEU A 436 14.03 16.06 -14.99
C LEU A 436 12.54 16.13 -15.36
N SER A 437 11.63 15.91 -14.39
CA SER A 437 10.18 16.00 -14.64
C SER A 437 9.66 17.43 -14.81
N SER A 438 10.49 18.43 -14.60
CA SER A 438 10.21 19.83 -14.94
C SER A 438 10.59 20.19 -16.37
N HIS A 439 11.15 19.25 -17.14
CA HIS A 439 11.40 19.38 -18.56
C HIS A 439 10.14 19.02 -19.35
N SER A 440 9.81 19.81 -20.39
CA SER A 440 8.59 19.64 -21.20
C SER A 440 8.46 18.28 -21.89
N ALA A 441 9.57 17.60 -22.17
CA ALA A 441 9.62 16.29 -22.83
C ALA A 441 9.67 15.10 -21.86
N VAL A 442 9.56 15.31 -20.54
CA VAL A 442 9.75 14.26 -19.53
C VAL A 442 8.60 14.19 -18.55
N GLU A 443 7.97 13.04 -18.46
CA GLU A 443 6.96 12.75 -17.44
C GLU A 443 7.60 12.12 -16.20
N GLY A 444 7.40 12.73 -15.03
CA GLY A 444 7.73 12.11 -13.75
C GLY A 444 6.62 11.16 -13.32
N THR A 445 6.95 9.90 -13.10
CA THR A 445 5.97 8.93 -12.58
C THR A 445 6.13 8.78 -11.06
N MET A 446 6.55 7.62 -10.59
CA MET A 446 6.79 7.31 -9.18
C MET A 446 7.81 6.17 -9.05
N GLU A 447 7.93 5.59 -7.85
CA GLU A 447 8.66 4.35 -7.63
C GLU A 447 7.86 3.18 -8.21
N LEU A 448 8.21 2.78 -9.46
CA LEU A 448 7.50 1.75 -10.20
C LEU A 448 7.93 0.34 -9.72
N PRO A 449 6.98 -0.55 -9.36
CA PRO A 449 7.31 -1.87 -8.85
C PRO A 449 7.61 -2.91 -9.93
N GLU A 450 7.50 -2.57 -11.21
CA GLU A 450 7.45 -3.49 -12.35
C GLU A 450 8.74 -4.28 -12.51
N ILE A 451 9.92 -3.68 -12.39
CA ILE A 451 11.20 -4.39 -12.47
C ILE A 451 11.29 -5.47 -11.39
N ILE A 452 10.95 -5.10 -10.15
CA ILE A 452 10.97 -6.04 -9.01
C ILE A 452 9.94 -7.16 -9.21
N ALA A 453 8.75 -6.85 -9.72
CA ALA A 453 7.71 -7.84 -10.01
C ALA A 453 8.16 -8.81 -11.12
N MET A 454 8.81 -8.30 -12.18
CA MET A 454 9.34 -9.12 -13.27
C MET A 454 10.47 -10.06 -12.80
N THR A 455 11.40 -9.59 -11.97
CA THR A 455 12.46 -10.44 -11.42
C THR A 455 11.91 -11.55 -10.51
N ARG A 456 10.84 -11.27 -9.77
CA ARG A 456 10.11 -12.29 -8.99
C ARG A 456 9.44 -13.32 -9.90
N ALA A 457 8.81 -12.86 -10.99
CA ALA A 457 8.16 -13.76 -11.96
C ALA A 457 9.17 -14.66 -12.67
N LEU A 458 10.31 -14.12 -13.11
CA LEU A 458 11.40 -14.90 -13.71
C LEU A 458 11.90 -16.00 -12.75
N ARG A 459 12.10 -15.67 -11.48
CA ARG A 459 12.55 -16.65 -10.47
C ARG A 459 11.51 -17.74 -10.22
N ARG A 460 10.22 -17.42 -10.23
CA ARG A 460 9.13 -18.40 -10.03
C ARG A 460 8.97 -19.36 -11.21
N GLY A 461 9.19 -18.87 -12.44
CA GLY A 461 9.15 -19.69 -13.65
C GLY A 461 10.27 -20.73 -13.76
N ALA A 462 11.33 -20.60 -12.94
CA ALA A 462 12.45 -21.56 -12.95
C ALA A 462 12.08 -22.84 -12.20
N GLN A 463 12.32 -23.99 -12.83
CA GLN A 463 12.08 -25.31 -12.22
C GLN A 463 13.10 -25.68 -11.12
N THR A 464 14.16 -24.91 -10.96
CA THR A 464 15.24 -25.12 -9.98
C THR A 464 15.28 -23.94 -9.00
N ALA A 465 15.89 -24.13 -7.82
CA ALA A 465 16.11 -23.08 -6.82
C ALA A 465 17.16 -22.03 -7.23
N ALA A 466 17.36 -21.82 -8.53
CA ALA A 466 18.31 -20.87 -9.10
C ALA A 466 17.93 -19.42 -8.76
N SER A 467 18.93 -18.52 -8.73
CA SER A 467 18.68 -17.10 -8.64
C SER A 467 18.10 -16.57 -9.96
N TYR A 468 17.41 -15.42 -9.93
CA TYR A 468 16.91 -14.84 -11.17
C TYR A 468 18.05 -14.49 -12.16
N HIS A 469 19.27 -14.24 -11.70
CA HIS A 469 20.43 -13.98 -12.56
C HIS A 469 20.81 -15.23 -13.39
N ASP A 470 20.71 -16.42 -12.79
CA ASP A 470 20.95 -17.67 -13.53
C ASP A 470 19.87 -17.88 -14.58
N VAL A 471 18.60 -17.63 -14.21
CA VAL A 471 17.47 -17.65 -15.15
C VAL A 471 17.70 -16.66 -16.30
N LEU A 472 18.13 -15.43 -15.98
CA LEU A 472 18.42 -14.41 -16.97
C LEU A 472 19.52 -14.83 -17.95
N ALA A 473 20.54 -15.53 -17.46
CA ALA A 473 21.64 -16.03 -18.29
C ALA A 473 21.19 -17.11 -19.29
N GLU A 474 20.16 -17.88 -18.95
CA GLU A 474 19.62 -18.97 -19.75
C GLU A 474 18.47 -18.54 -20.69
N LEU A 475 17.95 -17.31 -20.56
CA LEU A 475 16.86 -16.84 -21.41
C LEU A 475 17.27 -16.76 -22.89
N PRO A 476 16.37 -17.17 -23.79
CA PRO A 476 16.59 -17.00 -25.23
C PRO A 476 16.55 -15.51 -25.61
N ALA A 477 17.24 -15.17 -26.67
CA ALA A 477 17.46 -13.78 -27.10
C ALA A 477 16.16 -12.98 -27.32
N ASP A 478 15.14 -13.60 -27.89
CA ASP A 478 13.83 -13.00 -28.17
C ASP A 478 13.00 -12.69 -26.90
N ALA A 479 13.29 -13.36 -25.79
CA ALA A 479 12.64 -13.12 -24.52
C ALA A 479 12.89 -11.68 -23.99
N PHE A 480 14.08 -11.10 -24.29
CA PHE A 480 14.41 -9.76 -23.78
C PHE A 480 13.54 -8.66 -24.40
N ALA A 481 13.27 -8.72 -25.70
CA ALA A 481 12.34 -7.80 -26.33
C ALA A 481 10.91 -7.95 -25.81
N GLN A 482 10.49 -9.19 -25.53
CA GLN A 482 9.17 -9.43 -24.95
C GLN A 482 9.07 -8.86 -23.51
N LEU A 483 10.10 -9.04 -22.68
CA LEU A 483 10.19 -8.43 -21.35
C LEU A 483 10.17 -6.90 -21.42
N GLY A 484 10.89 -6.30 -22.38
CA GLY A 484 10.87 -4.86 -22.61
C GLY A 484 9.48 -4.34 -22.96
N ARG A 485 8.79 -4.95 -23.92
CA ARG A 485 7.40 -4.61 -24.26
C ARG A 485 6.45 -4.76 -23.07
N GLN A 486 6.56 -5.87 -22.36
CA GLN A 486 5.75 -6.12 -21.16
C GLN A 486 5.95 -5.06 -20.08
N TYR A 487 7.18 -4.59 -19.89
CA TYR A 487 7.48 -3.49 -18.96
C TYR A 487 6.80 -2.18 -19.41
N LEU A 488 6.94 -1.82 -20.69
CA LEU A 488 6.34 -0.61 -21.24
C LEU A 488 4.81 -0.61 -21.14
N ASP A 489 4.19 -1.76 -21.43
CA ASP A 489 2.74 -1.93 -21.33
C ASP A 489 2.25 -1.80 -19.89
N ARG A 490 2.92 -2.45 -18.94
CA ARG A 490 2.54 -2.41 -17.52
C ARG A 490 2.71 -1.03 -16.90
N THR A 491 3.74 -0.29 -17.30
CA THR A 491 4.01 1.06 -16.79
C THR A 491 3.08 2.11 -17.41
N ARG A 492 2.39 1.80 -18.51
CA ARG A 492 1.52 2.75 -19.21
C ARG A 492 0.43 3.35 -18.33
N VAL A 493 -0.13 2.57 -17.40
CA VAL A 493 -1.17 3.03 -16.46
C VAL A 493 -0.70 4.18 -15.56
N GLN A 494 0.60 4.27 -15.30
CA GLN A 494 1.22 5.31 -14.47
C GLN A 494 1.62 6.56 -15.26
N ARG A 495 1.59 6.49 -16.59
CA ARG A 495 1.91 7.59 -17.49
C ARG A 495 0.61 8.34 -17.81
N LYS A 496 0.53 9.59 -17.40
CA LYS A 496 -0.67 10.44 -17.52
C LYS A 496 -0.61 11.42 -18.67
N THR A 497 0.58 11.57 -19.27
CA THR A 497 0.84 12.47 -20.40
C THR A 497 1.34 11.70 -21.62
N ASP A 498 1.46 12.40 -22.74
CA ASP A 498 2.07 11.86 -23.97
C ASP A 498 3.54 12.33 -24.13
N ALA A 499 4.21 12.68 -23.03
CA ALA A 499 5.62 13.05 -23.07
C ALA A 499 6.47 11.91 -23.65
N PRO A 500 7.46 12.22 -24.52
CA PRO A 500 8.26 11.21 -25.21
C PRO A 500 9.20 10.43 -24.27
N ARG A 501 9.42 10.93 -23.05
CA ARG A 501 10.22 10.27 -22.01
C ARG A 501 9.43 10.16 -20.73
N PHE A 502 9.70 9.12 -19.94
CA PHE A 502 9.17 8.99 -18.58
C PHE A 502 10.24 8.47 -17.63
N ILE A 503 10.09 8.80 -16.36
CA ILE A 503 11.03 8.42 -15.30
C ILE A 503 10.50 7.23 -14.52
N ASP A 504 11.31 6.17 -14.40
CA ASP A 504 11.18 5.16 -13.35
C ASP A 504 12.23 5.43 -12.28
N LYS A 505 11.82 6.06 -11.18
CA LYS A 505 12.71 6.34 -10.07
C LYS A 505 12.49 5.30 -8.96
N MET A 506 13.20 4.19 -9.06
CA MET A 506 13.26 3.15 -8.03
C MET A 506 14.73 2.93 -7.64
N PRO A 507 15.20 3.50 -6.52
CA PRO A 507 16.62 3.42 -6.15
C PRO A 507 17.19 2.01 -6.20
N ASN A 508 16.50 1.02 -5.65
CA ASN A 508 16.97 -0.36 -5.59
C ASN A 508 17.03 -1.09 -6.95
N ASN A 509 16.58 -0.46 -8.04
CA ASN A 509 16.73 -1.01 -9.40
C ASN A 509 18.21 -1.11 -9.83
N PHE A 510 19.17 -0.54 -9.07
CA PHE A 510 20.60 -0.79 -9.30
C PHE A 510 20.95 -2.28 -9.26
N LEU A 511 20.26 -3.08 -8.45
CA LEU A 511 20.42 -4.54 -8.38
C LEU A 511 19.97 -5.28 -9.67
N HIS A 512 19.28 -4.58 -10.55
CA HIS A 512 18.63 -5.14 -11.74
C HIS A 512 19.13 -4.52 -13.06
N LEU A 513 20.24 -3.79 -13.04
CA LEU A 513 20.77 -3.08 -14.20
C LEU A 513 21.05 -4.00 -15.39
N GLY A 514 21.51 -5.22 -15.15
CA GLY A 514 21.71 -6.20 -16.22
C GLY A 514 20.42 -6.56 -16.95
N LEU A 515 19.33 -6.77 -16.23
CA LEU A 515 18.01 -7.00 -16.83
C LEU A 515 17.54 -5.77 -17.62
N ILE A 516 17.64 -4.58 -17.00
CA ILE A 516 17.25 -3.30 -17.64
C ILE A 516 18.02 -3.10 -18.94
N GLN A 517 19.33 -3.32 -18.92
CA GLN A 517 20.19 -3.19 -20.11
C GLN A 517 19.79 -4.15 -21.23
N LEU A 518 19.48 -5.41 -20.88
CA LEU A 518 19.13 -6.41 -21.87
C LEU A 518 17.72 -6.21 -22.45
N MET A 519 16.74 -5.83 -21.63
CA MET A 519 15.36 -5.67 -22.12
C MET A 519 15.09 -4.30 -22.77
N LEU A 520 15.84 -3.24 -22.37
CA LEU A 520 15.65 -1.85 -22.84
C LEU A 520 17.01 -1.20 -23.09
N PRO A 521 17.72 -1.60 -24.15
CA PRO A 521 19.11 -1.20 -24.39
C PRO A 521 19.28 0.32 -24.63
N ASN A 522 18.24 1.03 -25.01
CA ASN A 522 18.26 2.48 -25.27
C ASN A 522 17.75 3.33 -24.08
N ALA A 523 17.29 2.72 -23.02
CA ALA A 523 16.89 3.43 -21.81
C ALA A 523 18.07 4.19 -21.21
N LYS A 524 17.81 5.34 -20.60
CA LYS A 524 18.83 6.11 -19.87
C LYS A 524 18.88 5.65 -18.41
N ILE A 525 20.09 5.56 -17.86
CA ILE A 525 20.33 5.12 -16.48
C ILE A 525 21.09 6.21 -15.75
N VAL A 526 20.48 6.78 -14.71
CA VAL A 526 21.04 7.84 -13.86
C VAL A 526 21.29 7.28 -12.47
N ASP A 527 22.56 7.28 -12.03
CA ASP A 527 22.98 6.84 -10.69
C ASP A 527 23.05 8.06 -9.76
N ALA A 528 22.12 8.16 -8.82
CA ALA A 528 22.10 9.19 -7.78
C ALA A 528 23.01 8.77 -6.62
N ARG A 529 24.15 9.44 -6.46
CA ARG A 529 25.14 9.12 -5.43
C ARG A 529 25.37 10.29 -4.48
N ARG A 530 25.49 10.00 -3.19
CA ARG A 530 25.70 10.96 -2.12
C ARG A 530 26.73 10.43 -1.15
N HIS A 531 27.41 11.34 -0.39
CA HIS A 531 28.37 10.98 0.63
C HIS A 531 27.85 9.80 1.50
N PRO A 532 28.65 8.73 1.68
CA PRO A 532 28.21 7.48 2.32
C PRO A 532 27.56 7.70 3.68
N LEU A 533 28.25 8.45 4.60
CA LEU A 533 27.69 8.73 5.93
C LEU A 533 26.41 9.57 5.87
N ALA A 534 26.34 10.56 4.97
CA ALA A 534 25.15 11.39 4.83
C ALA A 534 23.95 10.59 4.29
N CYS A 535 24.18 9.75 3.30
CA CYS A 535 23.15 8.90 2.69
C CYS A 535 22.64 7.84 3.69
N CYS A 536 23.55 7.04 4.25
CA CYS A 536 23.23 5.93 5.15
C CYS A 536 22.57 6.43 6.45
N PHE A 537 23.13 7.45 7.09
CA PHE A 537 22.53 7.99 8.31
C PHE A 537 21.17 8.65 8.06
N SER A 538 20.97 9.32 6.91
CA SER A 538 19.64 9.80 6.50
C SER A 538 18.65 8.66 6.30
N GLY A 539 19.11 7.48 5.86
CA GLY A 539 18.33 6.25 5.78
C GLY A 539 18.00 5.69 7.17
N PHE A 540 18.98 5.66 8.08
CA PHE A 540 18.80 5.17 9.46
C PHE A 540 17.77 5.98 10.25
N LYS A 541 17.70 7.29 10.03
CA LYS A 541 16.69 8.17 10.64
C LYS A 541 15.29 8.03 10.01
N GLN A 542 15.16 7.28 8.93
CA GLN A 542 13.91 7.16 8.18
C GLN A 542 13.24 5.83 8.45
N HIS A 543 12.05 5.85 9.07
CA HIS A 543 11.19 4.68 9.04
C HIS A 543 10.59 4.53 7.63
N PHE A 544 11.00 3.49 6.92
CA PHE A 544 10.41 3.12 5.63
C PHE A 544 9.26 2.14 5.85
N ALA A 545 8.12 2.39 5.20
CA ALA A 545 6.95 1.52 5.34
C ALA A 545 7.22 0.10 4.83
N ARG A 546 7.98 -0.03 3.72
CA ARG A 546 8.31 -1.32 3.07
C ARG A 546 9.62 -1.24 2.28
N GLY A 547 10.26 -2.38 2.07
CA GLY A 547 11.27 -2.58 1.02
C GLY A 547 12.70 -2.14 1.37
N GLN A 548 12.94 -1.56 2.54
CA GLN A 548 14.26 -1.05 2.93
C GLN A 548 14.75 -1.70 4.25
N ASN A 549 14.65 -3.03 4.35
CA ASN A 549 14.94 -3.77 5.60
C ASN A 549 16.39 -3.60 6.07
N PHE A 550 17.32 -3.34 5.17
CA PHE A 550 18.73 -3.05 5.47
C PHE A 550 18.93 -1.73 6.23
N SER A 551 17.94 -0.84 6.25
CA SER A 551 18.10 0.51 6.82
C SER A 551 18.01 0.57 8.35
N TYR A 552 17.64 -0.52 9.01
CA TYR A 552 17.43 -0.58 10.46
C TYR A 552 18.68 -0.96 11.27
N SER A 553 19.82 -1.15 10.62
CA SER A 553 21.13 -1.39 11.25
C SER A 553 22.19 -0.53 10.57
N LEU A 554 23.09 0.10 11.34
CA LEU A 554 24.20 0.88 10.79
C LEU A 554 25.19 -0.01 10.03
N ASP A 555 25.44 -1.22 10.52
CA ASP A 555 26.30 -2.22 9.87
C ASP A 555 25.70 -2.68 8.55
N ASP A 556 24.42 -3.06 8.54
CA ASP A 556 23.74 -3.50 7.33
C ASP A 556 23.65 -2.41 6.26
N LEU A 557 23.42 -1.15 6.68
CA LEU A 557 23.44 0.01 5.79
C LEU A 557 24.82 0.20 5.14
N GLY A 558 25.89 0.12 5.94
CA GLY A 558 27.26 0.26 5.43
C GLY A 558 27.60 -0.84 4.41
N ARG A 559 27.27 -2.09 4.73
CA ARG A 559 27.45 -3.25 3.81
C ARG A 559 26.62 -3.09 2.53
N TYR A 560 25.36 -2.69 2.65
CA TYR A 560 24.49 -2.47 1.48
C TYR A 560 25.01 -1.35 0.58
N TYR A 561 25.55 -0.27 1.17
CA TYR A 561 26.17 0.81 0.41
C TYR A 561 27.43 0.33 -0.31
N ARG A 562 28.26 -0.49 0.32
CA ARG A 562 29.46 -1.09 -0.28
C ARG A 562 29.09 -1.98 -1.45
N ASP A 563 28.11 -2.90 -1.26
CA ASP A 563 27.60 -3.79 -2.31
C ASP A 563 27.07 -3.00 -3.53
N TYR A 564 26.39 -1.87 -3.27
CA TYR A 564 25.94 -0.97 -4.32
C TYR A 564 27.11 -0.35 -5.10
N VAL A 565 28.12 0.19 -4.41
CA VAL A 565 29.28 0.82 -5.08
C VAL A 565 30.06 -0.22 -5.89
N GLU A 566 30.22 -1.41 -5.38
CA GLU A 566 30.88 -2.54 -6.05
C GLU A 566 30.16 -2.93 -7.35
N LEU A 567 28.86 -3.14 -7.30
CA LEU A 567 28.08 -3.47 -8.49
C LEU A 567 28.10 -2.35 -9.53
N MET A 568 27.98 -1.09 -9.09
CA MET A 568 28.07 0.05 -10.00
C MET A 568 29.44 0.20 -10.64
N ALA A 569 30.52 -0.10 -9.92
CA ALA A 569 31.89 -0.14 -10.46
C ALA A 569 32.02 -1.22 -11.53
N HIS A 570 31.48 -2.39 -11.30
CA HIS A 570 31.44 -3.48 -12.27
C HIS A 570 30.66 -3.11 -13.54
N VAL A 571 29.50 -2.47 -13.38
CA VAL A 571 28.69 -1.99 -14.51
C VAL A 571 29.46 -0.92 -15.34
N ASP A 572 30.17 -0.01 -14.69
CA ASP A 572 31.01 0.99 -15.40
C ASP A 572 32.10 0.32 -16.24
N GLN A 573 32.67 -0.80 -15.78
CA GLN A 573 33.70 -1.56 -16.50
C GLN A 573 33.13 -2.41 -17.66
N THR A 574 31.98 -3.01 -17.46
CA THR A 574 31.38 -3.94 -18.46
C THR A 574 30.52 -3.22 -19.48
N LEU A 575 29.91 -2.11 -19.12
CA LEU A 575 29.01 -1.28 -19.93
C LEU A 575 29.45 0.21 -19.90
N PRO A 576 30.63 0.56 -20.40
CA PRO A 576 31.19 1.90 -20.28
C PRO A 576 30.29 2.94 -20.98
N GLY A 577 30.01 4.05 -20.24
CA GLY A 577 29.19 5.16 -20.72
C GLY A 577 27.67 4.92 -20.66
N ARG A 578 27.22 3.77 -20.16
CA ARG A 578 25.78 3.46 -20.02
C ARG A 578 25.11 4.10 -18.82
N VAL A 579 25.87 4.44 -17.79
CA VAL A 579 25.37 5.05 -16.56
C VAL A 579 25.93 6.45 -16.41
N HIS A 580 25.05 7.43 -16.21
CA HIS A 580 25.43 8.78 -15.80
C HIS A 580 25.34 8.93 -14.29
N ARG A 581 26.46 9.30 -13.66
CA ARG A 581 26.53 9.44 -12.21
C ARG A 581 26.38 10.89 -11.79
N VAL A 582 25.35 11.17 -10.97
CA VAL A 582 25.11 12.47 -10.37
C VAL A 582 25.57 12.43 -8.91
N ILE A 583 26.60 13.21 -8.58
CA ILE A 583 27.06 13.37 -7.20
C ILE A 583 26.25 14.50 -6.55
N TYR A 584 25.51 14.17 -5.48
CA TYR A 584 24.57 15.08 -4.83
C TYR A 584 25.24 16.40 -4.37
N GLU A 585 26.43 16.33 -3.80
CA GLU A 585 27.16 17.51 -3.32
C GLU A 585 27.53 18.44 -4.48
N ARG A 586 27.95 17.89 -5.63
CA ARG A 586 28.24 18.69 -6.83
C ARG A 586 26.97 19.33 -7.39
N MET A 587 25.86 18.58 -7.38
CA MET A 587 24.55 19.10 -7.80
C MET A 587 24.10 20.27 -6.91
N VAL A 588 24.42 20.25 -5.62
CA VAL A 588 24.12 21.35 -4.68
C VAL A 588 25.09 22.53 -4.88
N ASP A 589 26.36 22.26 -5.18
CA ASP A 589 27.41 23.29 -5.30
C ASP A 589 27.31 24.06 -6.63
N ASP A 590 27.03 23.35 -7.73
CA ASP A 590 26.89 23.92 -9.08
C ASP A 590 25.74 23.24 -9.82
N THR A 591 24.52 23.61 -9.43
CA THR A 591 23.28 23.01 -9.91
C THR A 591 23.14 23.10 -11.42
N GLU A 592 23.45 24.26 -12.03
CA GLU A 592 23.26 24.46 -13.47
C GLU A 592 24.21 23.59 -14.27
N ALA A 593 25.51 23.57 -13.93
CA ALA A 593 26.48 22.78 -14.66
C ALA A 593 26.19 21.27 -14.55
N GLU A 594 25.83 20.77 -13.38
CA GLU A 594 25.46 19.35 -13.21
C GLU A 594 24.15 19.01 -13.96
N LEU A 595 23.17 19.89 -13.93
CA LEU A 595 21.91 19.71 -14.65
C LEU A 595 22.14 19.69 -16.18
N ARG A 596 22.98 20.57 -16.71
CA ARG A 596 23.35 20.56 -18.16
C ARG A 596 24.00 19.25 -18.57
N ARG A 597 24.94 18.71 -17.77
CA ARG A 597 25.54 17.38 -18.00
C ARG A 597 24.50 16.24 -17.97
N LEU A 598 23.57 16.31 -17.05
CA LEU A 598 22.50 15.32 -16.93
C LEU A 598 21.55 15.36 -18.14
N LEU A 599 21.13 16.55 -18.55
CA LEU A 599 20.25 16.72 -19.72
C LEU A 599 20.95 16.30 -21.02
N ASP A 600 22.23 16.65 -21.21
CA ASP A 600 23.03 16.23 -22.35
C ASP A 600 23.12 14.70 -22.45
N TYR A 601 23.41 14.01 -21.31
CA TYR A 601 23.38 12.56 -21.27
C TYR A 601 22.00 11.97 -21.64
N CYS A 602 20.91 12.61 -21.21
CA CYS A 602 19.56 12.20 -21.57
C CYS A 602 19.18 12.52 -23.03
N GLY A 603 20.00 13.31 -23.74
CA GLY A 603 19.71 13.80 -25.09
C GLY A 603 18.58 14.83 -25.10
N LEU A 604 18.49 15.65 -24.04
CA LEU A 604 17.48 16.67 -23.85
C LEU A 604 18.12 18.08 -23.93
N PRO A 605 17.46 19.07 -24.57
CA PRO A 605 17.90 20.44 -24.51
C PRO A 605 17.77 21.01 -23.09
N PHE A 606 18.53 22.05 -22.78
CA PHE A 606 18.40 22.72 -21.50
C PHE A 606 17.11 23.56 -21.46
N GLU A 607 16.35 23.43 -20.37
CA GLU A 607 15.17 24.23 -20.05
C GLU A 607 15.29 24.83 -18.65
N ASP A 608 15.06 26.16 -18.53
CA ASP A 608 15.11 26.87 -17.24
C ASP A 608 14.12 26.33 -16.19
N GLY A 609 13.02 25.70 -16.62
CA GLY A 609 12.06 25.04 -15.74
C GLY A 609 12.69 23.97 -14.87
N CYS A 610 13.73 23.30 -15.36
CA CYS A 610 14.45 22.27 -14.60
C CYS A 610 15.23 22.86 -13.40
N LEU A 611 15.67 24.11 -13.45
CA LEU A 611 16.26 24.82 -12.30
C LEU A 611 15.21 25.27 -11.29
N ARG A 612 14.01 25.58 -11.78
CA ARG A 612 12.85 25.94 -10.92
C ARG A 612 11.99 24.72 -10.59
N PHE A 613 12.59 23.55 -10.44
CA PHE A 613 11.93 22.27 -10.15
C PHE A 613 10.97 22.33 -8.96
N PHE A 614 11.18 23.24 -8.00
CA PHE A 614 10.35 23.44 -6.83
C PHE A 614 8.99 24.10 -7.13
N GLU A 615 8.82 24.65 -8.34
CA GLU A 615 7.55 25.19 -8.86
C GLU A 615 6.69 24.11 -9.53
N ASN A 616 7.21 22.89 -9.70
CA ASN A 616 6.48 21.79 -10.30
C ASN A 616 5.50 21.16 -9.30
N ASP A 617 4.21 21.28 -9.58
CA ASP A 617 3.09 20.86 -8.69
C ASP A 617 2.77 19.37 -8.75
N ARG A 618 3.53 18.58 -9.54
CA ARG A 618 3.23 17.15 -9.63
C ARG A 618 3.21 16.47 -8.26
N PRO A 619 2.37 15.42 -8.07
CA PRO A 619 2.38 14.62 -6.86
C PRO A 619 3.73 13.93 -6.63
N VAL A 620 4.27 13.99 -5.41
CA VAL A 620 5.57 13.37 -5.05
C VAL A 620 5.39 12.39 -3.90
N ARG A 621 5.48 11.10 -4.20
CA ARG A 621 5.25 10.02 -3.23
C ARG A 621 6.56 9.48 -2.68
N THR A 622 7.33 10.30 -1.97
CA THR A 622 8.59 9.88 -1.34
C THR A 622 8.76 10.52 0.05
N ALA A 623 9.73 10.02 0.83
CA ALA A 623 10.13 10.62 2.10
C ALA A 623 10.76 12.03 1.93
N SER A 624 11.01 12.47 0.68
CA SER A 624 11.62 13.77 0.35
C SER A 624 10.63 14.73 -0.31
N SER A 625 9.30 14.42 -0.34
CA SER A 625 8.29 15.22 -1.03
C SER A 625 8.36 16.70 -0.68
N GLU A 626 8.42 17.04 0.60
CA GLU A 626 8.44 18.42 1.06
C GLU A 626 9.78 19.14 0.79
N GLN A 627 10.87 18.37 0.70
CA GLN A 627 12.20 18.93 0.46
C GLN A 627 12.35 19.43 -0.98
N VAL A 628 11.75 18.73 -1.96
CA VAL A 628 11.84 19.10 -3.38
C VAL A 628 10.84 20.17 -3.80
N ARG A 629 9.97 20.64 -2.90
CA ARG A 629 9.09 21.80 -3.10
C ARG A 629 9.73 23.12 -2.63
N ARG A 630 11.03 23.11 -2.37
CA ARG A 630 11.83 24.28 -1.98
C ARG A 630 13.05 24.38 -2.85
N PRO A 631 13.60 25.59 -3.05
CA PRO A 631 14.89 25.74 -3.72
C PRO A 631 15.97 24.87 -3.09
N ILE A 632 16.94 24.46 -3.87
CA ILE A 632 18.05 23.63 -3.43
C ILE A 632 18.79 24.31 -2.28
N ASN A 633 19.20 23.54 -1.27
CA ASN A 633 19.90 24.04 -0.09
C ASN A 633 20.95 23.03 0.38
N ARG A 634 21.81 23.47 1.31
CA ARG A 634 22.95 22.68 1.83
C ARG A 634 22.64 21.94 3.12
N ASP A 635 21.43 22.09 3.69
CA ASP A 635 21.09 21.61 5.04
C ASP A 635 21.32 20.09 5.22
N GLY A 636 21.18 19.34 4.14
CA GLY A 636 21.36 17.88 4.17
C GLY A 636 22.81 17.40 4.13
N ILE A 637 23.79 18.20 3.71
CA ILE A 637 25.14 17.74 3.37
C ILE A 637 25.88 17.25 4.64
N ASP A 638 25.92 18.08 5.68
CA ASP A 638 26.77 17.86 6.86
C ASP A 638 25.99 17.44 8.11
N GLN A 639 24.71 17.21 8.04
CA GLN A 639 23.86 16.89 9.20
C GLN A 639 24.35 15.66 9.98
N TRP A 640 24.93 14.67 9.31
CA TRP A 640 25.51 13.48 9.94
C TRP A 640 26.66 13.79 10.92
N ARG A 641 27.34 14.93 10.75
CA ARG A 641 28.47 15.33 11.61
C ARG A 641 28.07 15.51 13.06
N HIS A 642 26.83 15.97 13.33
CA HIS A 642 26.30 16.07 14.69
C HIS A 642 26.15 14.72 15.38
N TYR A 643 26.12 13.64 14.61
CA TYR A 643 25.97 12.27 15.08
C TYR A 643 27.25 11.44 14.96
N ALA A 644 28.35 12.04 14.52
CA ALA A 644 29.63 11.36 14.28
C ALA A 644 30.13 10.46 15.44
N PRO A 645 29.89 10.80 16.74
CA PRO A 645 30.30 9.95 17.87
C PRO A 645 29.61 8.57 17.91
N TRP A 646 28.47 8.39 17.25
CA TRP A 646 27.70 7.13 17.26
C TRP A 646 27.75 6.38 15.93
N LEU A 647 28.51 6.86 14.94
CA LEU A 647 28.55 6.30 13.58
C LEU A 647 29.75 5.36 13.32
N ASP A 648 30.52 4.99 14.32
CA ASP A 648 31.68 4.09 14.11
C ASP A 648 31.27 2.74 13.50
N PRO A 649 30.18 2.06 13.91
CA PRO A 649 29.76 0.83 13.24
C PRO A 649 29.46 1.02 11.74
N LEU A 650 28.92 2.17 11.36
CA LEU A 650 28.67 2.49 9.96
C LEU A 650 29.97 2.76 9.20
N LYS A 651 30.94 3.49 9.81
CA LYS A 651 32.25 3.76 9.20
C LYS A 651 33.01 2.46 8.95
N ASP A 652 33.02 1.56 9.93
CA ASP A 652 33.69 0.27 9.84
C ASP A 652 33.07 -0.59 8.72
N ALA A 653 31.74 -0.62 8.61
CA ALA A 653 31.03 -1.38 7.57
C ALA A 653 31.22 -0.80 6.16
N LEU A 654 31.35 0.51 6.03
CA LEU A 654 31.64 1.19 4.76
C LEU A 654 33.08 0.92 4.27
N GLY A 655 34.04 0.90 5.20
CA GLY A 655 35.45 0.63 4.88
C GLY A 655 36.00 1.54 3.79
N PRO A 656 36.76 1.00 2.82
CA PRO A 656 37.46 1.79 1.77
C PRO A 656 36.53 2.67 0.92
N VAL A 657 35.24 2.33 0.83
CA VAL A 657 34.27 3.13 0.06
C VAL A 657 34.06 4.51 0.67
N LEU A 658 34.18 4.62 1.98
CA LEU A 658 34.08 5.91 2.67
C LEU A 658 35.28 6.80 2.34
N ASP A 659 36.50 6.26 2.38
CA ASP A 659 37.74 7.02 2.18
C ASP A 659 37.93 7.44 0.71
N ALA A 660 37.48 6.60 -0.21
CA ALA A 660 37.60 6.86 -1.64
C ALA A 660 36.59 7.88 -2.19
N TYR A 661 35.47 8.10 -1.50
CA TYR A 661 34.38 8.94 -2.01
C TYR A 661 34.85 10.35 -2.41
N PRO A 662 34.43 10.94 -3.56
CA PRO A 662 33.43 10.43 -4.54
C PRO A 662 33.99 9.45 -5.58
N ALA A 663 35.27 9.12 -5.54
CA ALA A 663 35.85 8.06 -6.35
C ALA A 663 35.37 6.66 -5.88
N ILE A 664 35.77 5.65 -6.63
CA ILE A 664 35.47 4.24 -6.33
C ILE A 664 36.77 3.56 -5.93
N PRO A 665 36.83 2.85 -4.80
CA PRO A 665 38.02 2.08 -4.45
C PRO A 665 38.18 0.89 -5.41
N PRO A 666 39.38 0.31 -5.55
CA PRO A 666 39.54 -0.96 -6.22
C PRO A 666 38.79 -2.05 -5.44
N PHE A 667 38.01 -2.86 -6.14
CA PHE A 667 37.45 -4.09 -5.61
C PHE A 667 38.25 -5.26 -6.19
N ASP A 668 38.82 -6.07 -5.34
CA ASP A 668 39.60 -7.25 -5.77
C ASP A 668 38.63 -8.27 -6.40
N ALA A 669 38.98 -8.74 -7.60
CA ALA A 669 38.18 -9.71 -8.34
C ALA A 669 38.14 -11.10 -7.65
N ASP A 670 38.96 -11.33 -6.61
CA ASP A 670 39.19 -12.60 -5.95
C ASP A 670 38.85 -12.59 -4.43
N ALA A 671 38.10 -11.57 -3.91
CA ALA A 671 37.73 -11.50 -2.47
C ALA A 671 36.40 -12.14 -2.15
#